data_65ac8fe2262a7bed1d44223da9f10bfe
#
_entry.id   65ac8fe2262a7bed1d44223da9f10bfe
#
_cell.length_a   1.000
_cell.length_b   1.000
_cell.length_c   1.000
_cell.angle_alpha   90.00
_cell.angle_beta   90.00
_cell.angle_gamma   90.00
#
_symmetry.space_group_name_H-M   'P 1'
#
loop_
_entity.id
_entity.type
_entity.pdbx_description
1 polymer ?
#
loop_
_entity_poly.entity_id
_entity_poly.type
_entity_poly.pdbx_seq_one_letter_code
_entity_poly.pdbx_strand_id
1 'polypeptide(L)'
;MKKLVSLFLFVLCCLTAGATDIQRVDPPFWYAGMKNTELQIMFYGENISDTPFSMEKYEGVTVKEVCKVENPNYLFVYLDVSAKAEPGILQFQFGKGKKATRHSFELRPRNQKAGAMGFTPQDVLYLIMPDRFANGNPDNDNLDGYIANRQGGGRHGGDIQGIMDHLDYIDDLGVTAVWLNPIQYNKGNSSHGYAISDYYLVEPRLGSNEEYCEMIDAAHERGIKVVMDMIFNHSGSSHWWITDVPTSDWFNQNDQAVKTGERMREMEAARAKGQQPQRQYYGNRRQQVKMPASIAEFEALPQEQKDALIRMNSHNEDALVTTTHYKWTLLDPHAPETEKDILVEGWFSGGMPDLNQKNRHLGTYLIQNSIWWIEYSRIDGIRMDTYPYADFDFMARWCKEINDEYPDFNIVGEGWYPRNSAAGWWQGGSCVSPSDSKLKTVMDFDLTFTTQNEILKESNTSEGSEAGLFKMYECLTQDFLIPDPNYVLTFLDNHDIARFMKPGDPIWKFKQGLAFLLTTRGIPQMYYGTEIMMGVEEGDFLRADFPGGWAEDEKSAFTAEGRTPEQNESWNFASKLLNWRRTSKAVGEGKLVHYTPDNRTKCYVYARTNGDETVLVILNGSDTMRLVDMHRFSEVVKDNTKGKDVITGEVVDLTSLVKIEPRGVYVLELSK
;
A
#
# COMPACT_ATOMS: atom_id res chain seq x y z
N MET A 1 -70.28 -53.61 8.47
CA MET A 1 -69.75 -52.44 9.13
C MET A 1 -68.28 -52.73 9.42
N LYS A 2 -67.37 -52.27 8.56
CA LYS A 2 -65.93 -52.44 8.71
C LYS A 2 -65.35 -51.11 9.18
N LYS A 3 -64.75 -51.08 10.37
CA LYS A 3 -64.05 -49.93 10.92
C LYS A 3 -62.68 -49.87 10.27
N LEU A 4 -62.37 -48.76 9.58
CA LEU A 4 -61.03 -48.36 9.16
C LEU A 4 -60.31 -47.75 10.38
N VAL A 5 -59.22 -48.35 10.75
CA VAL A 5 -58.28 -47.76 11.70
C VAL A 5 -57.14 -47.07 10.87
N SER A 6 -57.10 -45.74 10.86
CA SER A 6 -56.01 -44.97 10.26
C SER A 6 -54.84 -44.97 11.22
N LEU A 7 -53.74 -45.58 10.84
CA LEU A 7 -52.46 -45.55 11.52
C LEU A 7 -51.71 -44.29 11.06
N PHE A 8 -51.63 -43.25 11.92
CA PHE A 8 -50.75 -42.09 11.72
C PHE A 8 -49.30 -42.50 12.06
N LEU A 9 -48.49 -42.72 11.04
CA LEU A 9 -47.05 -42.87 11.22
C LEU A 9 -46.44 -41.46 11.44
N PHE A 10 -46.09 -41.17 12.70
CA PHE A 10 -45.23 -40.04 13.03
C PHE A 10 -43.80 -40.43 12.62
N VAL A 11 -43.35 -39.95 11.48
CA VAL A 11 -41.90 -40.00 11.15
C VAL A 11 -41.19 -38.98 12.00
N LEU A 12 -40.62 -39.45 13.09
CA LEU A 12 -39.70 -38.68 13.90
C LEU A 12 -38.38 -38.57 13.10
N CYS A 13 -38.21 -37.48 12.37
CA CYS A 13 -36.88 -37.11 11.84
C CYS A 13 -35.95 -36.85 13.05
N CYS A 14 -35.27 -37.91 13.49
CA CYS A 14 -34.08 -37.70 14.31
C CYS A 14 -33.04 -36.99 13.46
N LEU A 15 -32.99 -35.66 13.55
CA LEU A 15 -31.81 -34.88 13.17
C LEU A 15 -30.67 -35.42 14.05
N THR A 16 -29.87 -36.30 13.49
CA THR A 16 -28.57 -36.62 14.09
C THR A 16 -27.76 -35.34 13.99
N ALA A 17 -27.74 -34.53 15.08
CA ALA A 17 -26.79 -33.48 15.20
C ALA A 17 -25.40 -34.13 15.10
N GLY A 18 -24.75 -33.98 13.96
CA GLY A 18 -23.34 -34.29 13.77
C GLY A 18 -22.49 -33.42 14.70
N ALA A 19 -21.25 -33.77 14.88
CA ALA A 19 -20.29 -32.87 15.53
C ALA A 19 -20.22 -31.57 14.73
N THR A 20 -20.20 -30.41 15.40
CA THR A 20 -20.04 -29.10 14.76
C THR A 20 -18.70 -29.07 14.03
N ASP A 21 -18.71 -28.80 12.73
CA ASP A 21 -17.49 -28.65 11.94
C ASP A 21 -17.03 -27.18 12.01
N ILE A 22 -15.83 -26.97 12.55
CA ILE A 22 -15.19 -25.64 12.62
C ILE A 22 -14.26 -25.54 11.41
N GLN A 23 -14.69 -24.80 10.40
CA GLN A 23 -13.97 -24.69 9.13
C GLN A 23 -12.88 -23.61 9.18
N ARG A 24 -13.10 -22.56 10.00
CA ARG A 24 -12.16 -21.45 10.11
C ARG A 24 -12.24 -20.77 11.49
N VAL A 25 -11.10 -20.27 11.95
CA VAL A 25 -10.99 -19.43 13.14
C VAL A 25 -10.04 -18.28 12.85
N ASP A 26 -10.50 -17.03 13.00
CA ASP A 26 -9.70 -15.83 12.81
C ASP A 26 -9.74 -14.91 14.06
N PRO A 27 -8.57 -14.43 14.53
CA PRO A 27 -7.22 -14.79 14.07
C PRO A 27 -6.90 -16.27 14.34
N PRO A 28 -5.94 -16.86 13.61
CA PRO A 28 -5.59 -18.30 13.80
C PRO A 28 -5.03 -18.62 15.19
N PHE A 29 -4.41 -17.64 15.82
CA PHE A 29 -3.87 -17.61 17.19
C PHE A 29 -3.69 -16.16 17.63
N TRP A 30 -3.40 -15.94 18.92
CA TRP A 30 -3.17 -14.61 19.46
C TRP A 30 -1.97 -14.56 20.40
N TYR A 31 -1.75 -13.40 21.03
CA TYR A 31 -0.59 -13.15 21.88
C TYR A 31 -1.02 -12.73 23.29
N ALA A 32 -0.31 -13.25 24.30
CA ALA A 32 -0.47 -12.85 25.69
C ALA A 32 0.27 -11.54 25.95
N GLY A 33 -0.26 -10.70 26.83
CA GLY A 33 0.42 -9.46 27.25
C GLY A 33 0.28 -8.28 26.29
N MET A 34 -0.74 -8.29 25.43
CA MET A 34 -1.11 -7.11 24.64
C MET A 34 -1.65 -6.00 25.54
N LYS A 35 -1.40 -4.72 25.19
CA LYS A 35 -1.95 -3.57 25.94
C LYS A 35 -3.46 -3.50 25.78
N ASN A 36 -3.99 -3.70 24.58
CA ASN A 36 -5.41 -3.90 24.39
C ASN A 36 -5.76 -5.33 24.79
N THR A 37 -6.52 -5.49 25.88
CA THR A 37 -6.90 -6.80 26.42
C THR A 37 -8.07 -7.44 25.70
N GLU A 38 -8.79 -6.72 24.84
CA GLU A 38 -9.91 -7.26 24.10
C GLU A 38 -9.45 -8.05 22.88
N LEU A 39 -9.85 -9.32 22.82
CA LEU A 39 -9.62 -10.20 21.68
C LEU A 39 -10.97 -10.65 21.11
N GLN A 40 -11.23 -10.33 19.85
CA GLN A 40 -12.32 -10.92 19.08
C GLN A 40 -11.80 -12.18 18.36
N ILE A 41 -12.54 -13.27 18.50
CA ILE A 41 -12.34 -14.48 17.70
C ILE A 41 -13.58 -14.74 16.86
N MET A 42 -13.41 -14.82 15.56
CA MET A 42 -14.46 -15.23 14.62
C MET A 42 -14.35 -16.73 14.38
N PHE A 43 -15.38 -17.47 14.68
CA PHE A 43 -15.55 -18.87 14.31
C PHE A 43 -16.49 -18.97 13.12
N TYR A 44 -16.10 -19.77 12.12
CA TYR A 44 -16.89 -20.04 10.94
C TYR A 44 -17.08 -21.55 10.74
N GLY A 45 -18.31 -21.95 10.43
CA GLY A 45 -18.71 -23.33 10.15
C GLY A 45 -20.22 -23.43 10.01
N GLU A 46 -20.73 -24.49 9.39
CA GLU A 46 -22.15 -24.66 9.14
C GLU A 46 -22.98 -24.60 10.44
N ASN A 47 -23.88 -23.61 10.55
CA ASN A 47 -24.76 -23.35 11.71
C ASN A 47 -24.04 -23.34 13.05
N ILE A 48 -22.79 -22.85 13.09
CA ILE A 48 -21.95 -22.86 14.29
C ILE A 48 -22.55 -22.06 15.44
N SER A 49 -23.27 -20.96 15.16
CA SER A 49 -23.89 -20.12 16.18
C SER A 49 -25.08 -20.79 16.87
N ASP A 50 -25.68 -21.82 16.29
CA ASP A 50 -26.77 -22.57 16.90
C ASP A 50 -26.27 -23.57 17.94
N THR A 51 -24.96 -23.83 17.91
CA THR A 51 -24.33 -24.75 18.86
C THR A 51 -23.92 -24.01 20.14
N PRO A 52 -24.24 -24.52 21.35
CA PRO A 52 -23.81 -23.93 22.60
C PRO A 52 -22.29 -23.81 22.68
N PHE A 53 -21.80 -22.61 22.96
CA PHE A 53 -20.37 -22.30 23.13
C PHE A 53 -20.00 -22.25 24.60
N SER A 54 -18.80 -22.72 24.96
CA SER A 54 -18.17 -22.51 26.26
C SER A 54 -16.65 -22.56 26.12
N MET A 55 -15.96 -21.92 27.05
CA MET A 55 -14.50 -21.96 27.20
C MET A 55 -14.13 -22.63 28.52
N GLU A 56 -13.15 -23.52 28.51
CA GLU A 56 -12.57 -24.06 29.73
C GLU A 56 -11.87 -22.92 30.51
N LYS A 57 -11.90 -23.01 31.85
CA LYS A 57 -11.30 -21.96 32.68
C LYS A 57 -9.80 -21.82 32.38
N TYR A 58 -9.38 -20.60 32.06
CA TYR A 58 -7.98 -20.24 31.87
C TYR A 58 -7.64 -19.01 32.73
N GLU A 59 -6.50 -19.03 33.43
CA GLU A 59 -6.13 -17.90 34.30
C GLU A 59 -5.81 -16.66 33.48
N GLY A 60 -6.40 -15.54 33.87
CA GLY A 60 -6.21 -14.27 33.16
C GLY A 60 -7.04 -14.10 31.87
N VAL A 61 -7.87 -15.07 31.48
CA VAL A 61 -8.73 -14.97 30.31
C VAL A 61 -10.19 -15.21 30.70
N THR A 62 -11.08 -14.31 30.27
CA THR A 62 -12.52 -14.42 30.49
C THR A 62 -13.32 -14.14 29.22
N VAL A 63 -14.43 -14.84 29.05
CA VAL A 63 -15.37 -14.54 27.95
C VAL A 63 -16.17 -13.31 28.34
N LYS A 64 -16.05 -12.22 27.56
CA LYS A 64 -16.83 -10.99 27.73
C LYS A 64 -18.20 -11.09 27.07
N GLU A 65 -18.21 -11.58 25.82
CA GLU A 65 -19.41 -11.59 25.00
C GLU A 65 -19.34 -12.74 24.00
N VAL A 66 -20.50 -13.32 23.68
CA VAL A 66 -20.68 -14.30 22.60
C VAL A 66 -21.76 -13.76 21.68
N CYS A 67 -21.36 -13.30 20.50
CA CYS A 67 -22.24 -12.63 19.56
C CYS A 67 -22.67 -13.61 18.45
N LYS A 68 -23.97 -13.89 18.41
CA LYS A 68 -24.60 -14.50 17.24
C LYS A 68 -24.98 -13.37 16.28
N VAL A 69 -24.66 -13.56 15.02
CA VAL A 69 -25.00 -12.60 13.97
C VAL A 69 -26.10 -13.15 13.06
N GLU A 70 -26.51 -12.39 12.07
CA GLU A 70 -27.62 -12.76 11.15
C GLU A 70 -27.38 -14.09 10.44
N ASN A 71 -26.13 -14.33 10.00
CA ASN A 71 -25.74 -15.57 9.39
C ASN A 71 -25.34 -16.61 10.44
N PRO A 72 -26.07 -17.71 10.61
CA PRO A 72 -25.78 -18.72 11.62
C PRO A 72 -24.44 -19.44 11.45
N ASN A 73 -23.79 -19.30 10.30
CA ASN A 73 -22.47 -19.87 10.04
C ASN A 73 -21.32 -19.12 10.74
N TYR A 74 -21.62 -17.99 11.41
CA TYR A 74 -20.62 -17.18 12.13
C TYR A 74 -20.94 -17.07 13.60
N LEU A 75 -19.91 -17.12 14.42
CA LEU A 75 -19.96 -16.81 15.84
C LEU A 75 -18.77 -15.94 16.20
N PHE A 76 -19.03 -14.75 16.75
CA PHE A 76 -17.98 -13.86 17.26
C PHE A 76 -17.90 -13.99 18.79
N VAL A 77 -16.71 -14.29 19.30
CA VAL A 77 -16.46 -14.42 20.73
C VAL A 77 -15.46 -13.34 21.13
N TYR A 78 -15.85 -12.50 22.09
CA TYR A 78 -14.98 -11.49 22.66
C TYR A 78 -14.43 -12.00 24.01
N LEU A 79 -13.11 -12.00 24.10
CA LEU A 79 -12.39 -12.36 25.31
C LEU A 79 -11.77 -11.10 25.93
N ASP A 80 -11.61 -11.11 27.24
CA ASP A 80 -10.67 -10.24 27.94
C ASP A 80 -9.44 -11.06 28.30
N VAL A 81 -8.33 -10.76 27.65
CA VAL A 81 -7.02 -11.39 27.85
C VAL A 81 -6.19 -10.42 28.69
N SER A 82 -6.23 -10.59 29.99
CA SER A 82 -5.56 -9.66 30.91
C SER A 82 -4.04 -9.74 30.76
N ALA A 83 -3.35 -8.67 31.18
CA ALA A 83 -1.87 -8.64 31.18
C ALA A 83 -1.22 -9.74 32.05
N LYS A 84 -2.00 -10.49 32.84
CA LYS A 84 -1.54 -11.63 33.67
C LYS A 84 -1.75 -12.97 32.99
N ALA A 85 -2.38 -13.00 31.82
CA ALA A 85 -2.55 -14.24 31.07
C ALA A 85 -1.18 -14.71 30.57
N GLU A 86 -0.82 -15.95 30.92
CA GLU A 86 0.40 -16.57 30.43
C GLU A 86 0.15 -17.20 29.06
N PRO A 87 1.19 -17.35 28.21
CA PRO A 87 1.08 -18.13 26.97
C PRO A 87 0.63 -19.57 27.21
N GLY A 88 -0.22 -20.12 26.34
CA GLY A 88 -0.72 -21.48 26.46
C GLY A 88 -1.88 -21.76 25.50
N ILE A 89 -2.68 -22.76 25.81
CA ILE A 89 -3.77 -23.22 24.94
C ILE A 89 -5.13 -22.96 25.60
N LEU A 90 -5.92 -22.10 24.99
CA LEU A 90 -7.34 -21.94 25.34
C LEU A 90 -8.14 -23.09 24.72
N GLN A 91 -9.04 -23.69 25.50
CA GLN A 91 -9.90 -24.77 25.03
C GLN A 91 -11.33 -24.26 24.89
N PHE A 92 -11.82 -24.24 23.66
CA PHE A 92 -13.20 -23.93 23.33
C PHE A 92 -13.99 -25.21 23.09
N GLN A 93 -15.26 -25.19 23.48
CA GLN A 93 -16.18 -26.31 23.30
C GLN A 93 -17.47 -25.84 22.66
N PHE A 94 -17.85 -26.52 21.60
CA PHE A 94 -19.11 -26.37 20.87
C PHE A 94 -19.97 -27.59 21.11
N GLY A 95 -21.18 -27.40 21.66
CA GLY A 95 -22.08 -28.48 22.00
C GLY A 95 -21.92 -28.96 23.45
N LYS A 96 -22.63 -30.06 23.78
CA LYS A 96 -22.67 -30.65 25.13
C LYS A 96 -22.37 -32.13 25.12
N GLY A 97 -21.73 -32.60 26.19
CA GLY A 97 -21.50 -34.03 26.46
C GLY A 97 -20.48 -34.64 25.46
N LYS A 98 -20.69 -35.94 25.16
CA LYS A 98 -19.72 -36.70 24.32
C LYS A 98 -19.71 -36.32 22.83
N LYS A 99 -20.67 -35.53 22.38
CA LYS A 99 -20.76 -35.04 20.99
C LYS A 99 -20.23 -33.64 20.81
N ALA A 100 -19.68 -33.03 21.85
CA ALA A 100 -19.12 -31.68 21.77
C ALA A 100 -17.83 -31.69 20.94
N THR A 101 -17.71 -30.75 19.98
CA THR A 101 -16.48 -30.46 19.27
C THR A 101 -15.60 -29.59 20.17
N ARG A 102 -14.32 -29.88 20.23
CA ARG A 102 -13.32 -29.07 20.92
C ARG A 102 -12.40 -28.40 19.92
N HIS A 103 -12.04 -27.16 20.20
CA HIS A 103 -11.06 -26.39 19.43
C HIS A 103 -10.00 -25.86 20.39
N SER A 104 -8.74 -26.09 20.05
CA SER A 104 -7.58 -25.57 20.77
C SER A 104 -7.12 -24.28 20.10
N PHE A 105 -7.10 -23.18 20.83
CA PHE A 105 -6.65 -21.88 20.35
C PHE A 105 -5.37 -21.50 21.09
N GLU A 106 -4.32 -21.20 20.33
CA GLU A 106 -3.01 -20.89 20.90
C GLU A 106 -2.92 -19.42 21.32
N LEU A 107 -2.50 -19.18 22.55
CA LEU A 107 -2.09 -17.88 23.05
C LEU A 107 -0.56 -17.89 23.14
N ARG A 108 0.11 -17.22 22.21
CA ARG A 108 1.57 -17.21 22.08
C ARG A 108 2.23 -16.14 22.97
N PRO A 109 3.51 -16.32 23.32
CA PRO A 109 4.29 -15.22 23.85
C PRO A 109 4.49 -14.15 22.77
N ARG A 110 4.51 -12.87 23.16
CA ARG A 110 4.84 -11.78 22.25
C ARG A 110 6.27 -11.86 21.74
N ASN A 111 6.47 -11.42 20.53
CA ASN A 111 7.81 -11.20 20.02
C ASN A 111 8.33 -9.86 20.54
N GLN A 112 9.43 -9.89 21.30
CA GLN A 112 10.02 -8.69 21.91
C GLN A 112 10.50 -7.64 20.88
N LYS A 113 10.69 -8.05 19.62
CA LYS A 113 11.12 -7.18 18.53
C LYS A 113 9.96 -6.69 17.65
N ALA A 114 8.75 -7.25 17.83
CA ALA A 114 7.60 -6.87 17.03
C ALA A 114 7.24 -5.41 17.25
N GLY A 115 7.12 -4.64 16.17
CA GLY A 115 6.78 -3.21 16.22
C GLY A 115 7.79 -2.33 16.96
N ALA A 116 8.98 -2.84 17.27
CA ALA A 116 10.00 -2.12 18.05
C ALA A 116 10.65 -0.97 17.29
N MET A 117 10.62 -1.01 15.97
CA MET A 117 11.13 0.06 15.10
C MET A 117 10.18 0.28 13.92
N GLY A 118 9.98 1.55 13.56
CA GLY A 118 9.31 1.92 12.33
C GLY A 118 10.31 2.48 11.31
N PHE A 119 9.86 2.68 10.07
CA PHE A 119 10.64 3.44 9.12
C PHE A 119 10.54 4.94 9.42
N THR A 120 11.59 5.69 9.16
CA THR A 120 11.78 7.08 9.55
C THR A 120 12.33 7.90 8.38
N PRO A 121 12.47 9.24 8.50
CA PRO A 121 13.12 10.05 7.48
C PRO A 121 14.58 9.66 7.18
N GLN A 122 15.23 8.88 8.04
CA GLN A 122 16.57 8.32 7.76
C GLN A 122 16.52 7.20 6.72
N ASP A 123 15.38 6.49 6.63
CA ASP A 123 15.22 5.35 5.75
C ASP A 123 14.97 5.76 4.28
N VAL A 124 15.20 4.81 3.38
CA VAL A 124 14.80 4.85 1.98
C VAL A 124 14.04 3.56 1.69
N LEU A 125 12.79 3.69 1.26
CA LEU A 125 11.95 2.55 0.92
C LEU A 125 12.20 2.13 -0.54
N TYR A 126 12.40 0.85 -0.78
CA TYR A 126 12.48 0.27 -2.11
C TYR A 126 11.20 -0.51 -2.38
N LEU A 127 10.33 0.04 -3.24
CA LEU A 127 9.07 -0.57 -3.60
C LEU A 127 9.30 -1.70 -4.61
N ILE A 128 8.92 -2.90 -4.23
CA ILE A 128 9.01 -4.10 -5.05
C ILE A 128 7.61 -4.63 -5.37
N MET A 129 7.36 -4.93 -6.62
CA MET A 129 6.25 -5.76 -7.05
C MET A 129 6.75 -7.22 -7.15
N PRO A 130 6.43 -8.09 -6.16
CA PRO A 130 7.04 -9.43 -6.08
C PRO A 130 6.92 -10.22 -7.38
N ASP A 131 5.73 -10.25 -7.97
CA ASP A 131 5.43 -10.94 -9.23
C ASP A 131 6.30 -10.51 -10.44
N ARG A 132 6.99 -9.36 -10.33
CA ARG A 132 7.75 -8.72 -11.44
C ARG A 132 9.23 -8.55 -11.12
N PHE A 133 9.68 -8.97 -9.95
CA PHE A 133 11.06 -8.74 -9.51
C PHE A 133 11.98 -9.91 -9.86
N ALA A 134 11.71 -11.09 -9.32
CA ALA A 134 12.47 -12.29 -9.63
C ALA A 134 11.69 -13.57 -9.26
N ASN A 135 11.85 -14.62 -10.04
CA ASN A 135 11.31 -15.95 -9.81
C ASN A 135 12.37 -16.85 -9.17
N GLY A 136 12.26 -17.09 -7.87
CA GLY A 136 13.17 -17.98 -7.12
C GLY A 136 12.64 -19.40 -6.98
N ASN A 137 11.31 -19.59 -7.13
CA ASN A 137 10.68 -20.90 -6.97
C ASN A 137 9.67 -21.19 -8.09
N PRO A 138 10.09 -21.70 -9.24
CA PRO A 138 9.20 -22.01 -10.36
C PRO A 138 8.10 -23.06 -10.05
N ASP A 139 8.21 -23.80 -8.96
CA ASP A 139 7.21 -24.81 -8.56
C ASP A 139 5.91 -24.18 -8.07
N ASN A 140 5.93 -22.91 -7.64
CA ASN A 140 4.74 -22.18 -7.19
C ASN A 140 4.03 -21.40 -8.31
N ASP A 141 4.58 -21.30 -9.52
CA ASP A 141 4.08 -20.52 -10.65
C ASP A 141 2.66 -20.92 -11.09
N ASN A 142 2.37 -22.20 -11.03
CA ASN A 142 1.19 -22.82 -11.66
C ASN A 142 0.29 -23.47 -10.62
N LEU A 143 -0.47 -22.65 -9.89
CA LEU A 143 -1.42 -23.11 -8.87
C LEU A 143 -2.87 -22.76 -9.22
N ASP A 144 -3.81 -23.54 -8.72
CA ASP A 144 -5.27 -23.30 -8.85
C ASP A 144 -5.77 -23.16 -10.29
N GLY A 145 -5.06 -23.75 -11.25
CA GLY A 145 -5.40 -23.69 -12.68
C GLY A 145 -5.04 -22.38 -13.37
N TYR A 146 -4.27 -21.52 -12.70
CA TYR A 146 -3.63 -20.35 -13.27
C TYR A 146 -2.18 -20.70 -13.64
N ILE A 147 -1.73 -20.15 -14.78
CA ILE A 147 -0.40 -20.38 -15.34
C ILE A 147 0.31 -19.04 -15.42
N ALA A 148 1.50 -18.95 -14.85
CA ALA A 148 2.36 -17.78 -15.02
C ALA A 148 2.75 -17.59 -16.49
N ASN A 149 2.68 -16.36 -16.97
CA ASN A 149 2.97 -16.05 -18.36
C ASN A 149 3.49 -14.62 -18.53
N ARG A 150 4.78 -14.46 -18.70
CA ARG A 150 5.47 -13.17 -18.90
C ARG A 150 5.02 -12.40 -20.15
N GLN A 151 4.40 -13.07 -21.13
CA GLN A 151 3.83 -12.44 -22.32
C GLN A 151 2.41 -11.90 -22.09
N GLY A 152 1.83 -12.14 -20.94
CA GLY A 152 0.45 -11.80 -20.59
C GLY A 152 0.32 -10.63 -19.65
N GLY A 153 -0.93 -10.20 -19.41
CA GLY A 153 -1.25 -9.18 -18.38
C GLY A 153 -1.50 -9.77 -16.99
N GLY A 154 -1.27 -11.07 -16.79
CA GLY A 154 -1.47 -11.77 -15.52
C GLY A 154 -0.21 -11.87 -14.68
N ARG A 155 -0.08 -12.98 -13.95
CA ARG A 155 1.10 -13.27 -13.15
C ARG A 155 2.27 -13.70 -14.03
N HIS A 156 3.48 -13.28 -13.65
CA HIS A 156 4.73 -13.59 -14.32
C HIS A 156 5.60 -14.61 -13.57
N GLY A 157 5.28 -14.87 -12.29
CA GLY A 157 5.92 -15.91 -11.49
C GLY A 157 7.02 -15.42 -10.55
N GLY A 158 7.23 -14.10 -10.43
CA GLY A 158 8.10 -13.58 -9.38
C GLY A 158 7.51 -13.85 -7.98
N ASP A 159 8.37 -14.06 -6.97
CA ASP A 159 7.98 -14.58 -5.67
C ASP A 159 8.88 -14.08 -4.50
N ILE A 160 8.56 -14.51 -3.28
CA ILE A 160 9.31 -14.16 -2.06
C ILE A 160 10.71 -14.77 -2.09
N GLN A 161 10.88 -16.00 -2.61
CA GLN A 161 12.18 -16.62 -2.75
C GLN A 161 13.08 -15.80 -3.69
N GLY A 162 12.56 -15.33 -4.81
CA GLY A 162 13.29 -14.47 -5.73
C GLY A 162 13.74 -13.14 -5.10
N ILE A 163 12.94 -12.59 -4.17
CA ILE A 163 13.36 -11.42 -3.38
C ILE A 163 14.51 -11.80 -2.44
N MET A 164 14.39 -12.94 -1.73
CA MET A 164 15.44 -13.43 -0.82
C MET A 164 16.76 -13.65 -1.55
N ASP A 165 16.73 -14.25 -2.72
CA ASP A 165 17.92 -14.52 -3.55
C ASP A 165 18.65 -13.25 -3.98
N HIS A 166 17.98 -12.08 -3.95
CA HIS A 166 18.53 -10.80 -4.37
C HIS A 166 18.64 -9.75 -3.24
N LEU A 167 18.55 -10.16 -1.97
CA LEU A 167 18.73 -9.25 -0.84
C LEU A 167 20.13 -8.62 -0.80
N ASP A 168 21.16 -9.30 -1.27
CA ASP A 168 22.50 -8.74 -1.38
C ASP A 168 22.56 -7.60 -2.38
N TYR A 169 21.87 -7.71 -3.53
CA TYR A 169 21.73 -6.61 -4.48
C TYR A 169 21.04 -5.38 -3.86
N ILE A 170 19.99 -5.62 -3.09
CA ILE A 170 19.22 -4.57 -2.40
C ILE A 170 20.07 -3.87 -1.33
N ASP A 171 20.86 -4.63 -0.57
CA ASP A 171 21.80 -4.08 0.42
C ASP A 171 22.95 -3.32 -0.23
N ASP A 172 23.59 -3.86 -1.29
CA ASP A 172 24.65 -3.21 -2.05
C ASP A 172 24.17 -1.89 -2.68
N LEU A 173 22.91 -1.83 -3.12
CA LEU A 173 22.30 -0.61 -3.62
C LEU A 173 22.24 0.47 -2.52
N GLY A 174 22.02 0.09 -1.28
CA GLY A 174 22.06 0.98 -0.14
C GLY A 174 20.69 1.45 0.39
N VAL A 175 19.59 0.83 -0.01
CA VAL A 175 18.27 1.08 0.58
C VAL A 175 18.18 0.47 1.98
N THR A 176 17.30 0.98 2.82
CA THR A 176 17.20 0.58 4.23
C THR A 176 15.86 -0.02 4.59
N ALA A 177 14.92 0.00 3.67
CA ALA A 177 13.63 -0.66 3.82
C ALA A 177 13.11 -1.16 2.48
N VAL A 178 12.39 -2.28 2.47
CA VAL A 178 11.63 -2.75 1.32
C VAL A 178 10.14 -2.59 1.61
N TRP A 179 9.40 -2.10 0.62
CA TRP A 179 7.95 -2.12 0.61
C TRP A 179 7.50 -3.07 -0.50
N LEU A 180 6.80 -4.15 -0.13
CA LEU A 180 6.26 -5.10 -1.09
C LEU A 180 4.81 -4.76 -1.42
N ASN A 181 4.43 -4.80 -2.70
CA ASN A 181 3.01 -4.85 -3.07
C ASN A 181 2.32 -5.98 -2.30
N PRO A 182 0.96 -5.96 -2.16
CA PRO A 182 0.27 -6.87 -1.26
C PRO A 182 0.65 -8.34 -1.47
N ILE A 183 1.12 -8.96 -0.40
CA ILE A 183 1.51 -10.38 -0.37
C ILE A 183 0.37 -11.29 0.07
N GLN A 184 -0.73 -10.73 0.55
CA GLN A 184 -1.87 -11.49 1.03
C GLN A 184 -2.58 -12.19 -0.13
N TYR A 185 -3.25 -13.32 0.20
CA TYR A 185 -3.89 -14.19 -0.80
C TYR A 185 -4.91 -13.41 -1.66
N ASN A 186 -4.71 -13.49 -2.95
CA ASN A 186 -5.52 -12.87 -3.98
C ASN A 186 -5.94 -13.94 -5.01
N LYS A 187 -7.09 -14.58 -4.78
CA LYS A 187 -7.62 -15.64 -5.64
C LYS A 187 -7.97 -15.10 -7.02
N GLY A 188 -7.14 -15.37 -8.00
CA GLY A 188 -7.31 -14.90 -9.38
C GLY A 188 -5.99 -14.82 -10.11
N ASN A 189 -6.01 -14.32 -11.35
CA ASN A 189 -4.78 -14.14 -12.15
C ASN A 189 -4.22 -12.72 -12.10
N SER A 190 -4.64 -11.92 -11.11
CA SER A 190 -4.12 -10.55 -10.96
C SER A 190 -2.76 -10.56 -10.29
N SER A 191 -1.80 -9.87 -10.90
CA SER A 191 -0.43 -9.76 -10.40
C SER A 191 -0.25 -8.67 -9.34
N HIS A 192 -1.22 -7.75 -9.18
CA HIS A 192 -1.04 -6.58 -8.32
C HIS A 192 -1.30 -6.83 -6.83
N GLY A 193 -2.05 -7.89 -6.45
CA GLY A 193 -2.30 -8.24 -5.05
C GLY A 193 -3.46 -7.51 -4.34
N TYR A 194 -3.98 -6.40 -4.89
CA TYR A 194 -4.94 -5.51 -4.19
C TYR A 194 -6.37 -6.07 -4.03
N ALA A 195 -6.72 -7.21 -4.61
CA ALA A 195 -8.03 -7.84 -4.46
C ALA A 195 -7.98 -9.02 -3.46
N ILE A 196 -7.77 -8.71 -2.18
CA ILE A 196 -7.52 -9.70 -1.13
C ILE A 196 -8.71 -10.65 -0.98
N SER A 197 -8.41 -11.94 -0.90
CA SER A 197 -9.36 -13.03 -0.69
C SER A 197 -9.17 -13.75 0.64
N ASP A 198 -8.06 -13.53 1.32
CA ASP A 198 -7.77 -13.98 2.68
C ASP A 198 -6.74 -13.05 3.34
N TYR A 199 -7.09 -12.51 4.52
CA TYR A 199 -6.26 -11.54 5.23
C TYR A 199 -5.16 -12.15 6.10
N TYR A 200 -5.22 -13.46 6.40
CA TYR A 200 -4.25 -14.15 7.26
C TYR A 200 -3.33 -15.11 6.50
N LEU A 201 -3.44 -15.16 5.18
CA LEU A 201 -2.68 -16.06 4.32
C LEU A 201 -1.87 -15.28 3.29
N VAL A 202 -0.60 -15.63 3.14
CA VAL A 202 0.23 -15.20 2.01
C VAL A 202 -0.28 -15.86 0.73
N GLU A 203 -0.21 -15.15 -0.38
CA GLU A 203 -0.53 -15.67 -1.72
C GLU A 203 0.38 -16.88 -2.04
N PRO A 204 -0.17 -18.10 -2.22
CA PRO A 204 0.66 -19.30 -2.40
C PRO A 204 1.59 -19.28 -3.62
N ARG A 205 1.27 -18.44 -4.61
CA ARG A 205 2.14 -18.23 -5.79
C ARG A 205 3.25 -17.20 -5.54
N LEU A 206 3.27 -16.59 -4.36
CA LEU A 206 4.38 -15.79 -3.89
C LEU A 206 5.18 -16.51 -2.80
N GLY A 207 4.57 -17.49 -2.13
CA GLY A 207 5.19 -18.23 -1.04
C GLY A 207 4.21 -18.63 0.05
N SER A 208 4.72 -18.78 1.25
CA SER A 208 3.94 -19.12 2.46
C SER A 208 4.09 -18.04 3.54
N ASN A 209 3.28 -18.14 4.60
CA ASN A 209 3.43 -17.28 5.78
C ASN A 209 4.80 -17.42 6.40
N GLU A 210 5.32 -18.64 6.45
CA GLU A 210 6.64 -18.99 6.99
C GLU A 210 7.76 -18.39 6.13
N GLU A 211 7.72 -18.57 4.81
CA GLU A 211 8.70 -17.98 3.89
C GLU A 211 8.73 -16.46 3.96
N TYR A 212 7.54 -15.82 4.16
CA TYR A 212 7.50 -14.38 4.38
C TYR A 212 8.23 -13.97 5.67
N CYS A 213 8.07 -14.71 6.75
CA CYS A 213 8.83 -14.48 7.99
C CYS A 213 10.34 -14.70 7.78
N GLU A 214 10.73 -15.75 7.04
CA GLU A 214 12.14 -16.04 6.70
C GLU A 214 12.75 -14.91 5.87
N MET A 215 12.02 -14.38 4.90
CA MET A 215 12.44 -13.22 4.10
C MET A 215 12.65 -11.97 4.97
N ILE A 216 11.74 -11.72 5.94
CA ILE A 216 11.89 -10.60 6.88
C ILE A 216 13.12 -10.79 7.77
N ASP A 217 13.36 -12.00 8.27
CA ASP A 217 14.55 -12.31 9.06
C ASP A 217 15.83 -12.08 8.26
N ALA A 218 15.88 -12.54 7.03
CA ALA A 218 17.01 -12.34 6.13
C ALA A 218 17.25 -10.85 5.78
N ALA A 219 16.17 -10.06 5.64
CA ALA A 219 16.24 -8.61 5.46
C ALA A 219 16.79 -7.92 6.72
N HIS A 220 16.28 -8.29 7.90
CA HIS A 220 16.72 -7.75 9.19
C HIS A 220 18.20 -8.06 9.49
N GLU A 221 18.71 -9.22 9.08
CA GLU A 221 20.14 -9.56 9.21
C GLU A 221 21.04 -8.57 8.43
N ARG A 222 20.51 -7.93 7.37
CA ARG A 222 21.18 -6.89 6.58
C ARG A 222 20.83 -5.46 7.04
N GLY A 223 20.03 -5.33 8.10
CA GLY A 223 19.55 -4.03 8.58
C GLY A 223 18.49 -3.40 7.67
N ILE A 224 17.84 -4.18 6.83
CA ILE A 224 16.76 -3.76 5.93
C ILE A 224 15.41 -4.00 6.61
N LYS A 225 14.61 -2.95 6.78
CA LYS A 225 13.25 -3.01 7.31
C LYS A 225 12.27 -3.51 6.26
N VAL A 226 11.11 -4.01 6.70
CA VAL A 226 10.05 -4.48 5.79
C VAL A 226 8.74 -3.76 6.07
N VAL A 227 8.16 -3.17 5.02
CA VAL A 227 6.88 -2.47 5.04
C VAL A 227 5.86 -3.31 4.28
N MET A 228 4.76 -3.67 4.95
CA MET A 228 3.66 -4.45 4.37
C MET A 228 2.60 -3.54 3.77
N ASP A 229 2.14 -3.88 2.58
CA ASP A 229 0.99 -3.22 1.95
C ASP A 229 -0.32 -3.85 2.44
N MET A 230 -1.25 -3.05 2.96
CA MET A 230 -2.55 -3.51 3.46
C MET A 230 -3.69 -2.76 2.77
N ILE A 231 -4.82 -3.43 2.61
CA ILE A 231 -6.01 -2.89 1.95
C ILE A 231 -7.21 -3.12 2.86
N PHE A 232 -7.77 -2.03 3.42
CA PHE A 232 -8.93 -2.10 4.31
C PHE A 232 -10.18 -1.44 3.73
N ASN A 233 -10.06 -0.75 2.61
CA ASN A 233 -11.19 -0.18 1.91
C ASN A 233 -12.09 -1.27 1.30
N HIS A 234 -11.52 -2.25 0.64
CA HIS A 234 -12.25 -3.27 -0.11
C HIS A 234 -11.61 -4.64 0.02
N SER A 235 -12.36 -5.68 -0.32
CA SER A 235 -11.84 -7.03 -0.57
C SER A 235 -11.89 -7.36 -2.06
N GLY A 236 -11.33 -8.50 -2.45
CA GLY A 236 -11.60 -9.10 -3.76
C GLY A 236 -13.01 -9.70 -3.82
N SER A 237 -13.65 -9.67 -4.98
CA SER A 237 -14.93 -10.39 -5.20
C SER A 237 -14.80 -11.91 -5.06
N SER A 238 -13.58 -12.43 -5.01
CA SER A 238 -13.27 -13.84 -4.72
C SER A 238 -13.10 -14.14 -3.23
N HIS A 239 -13.24 -13.13 -2.36
CA HIS A 239 -13.16 -13.33 -0.91
C HIS A 239 -14.32 -14.26 -0.47
N TRP A 240 -14.03 -15.19 0.43
CA TRP A 240 -15.02 -16.15 0.89
C TRP A 240 -16.22 -15.50 1.59
N TRP A 241 -16.08 -14.31 2.21
CA TRP A 241 -17.20 -13.53 2.73
C TRP A 241 -18.27 -13.20 1.67
N ILE A 242 -17.86 -13.00 0.41
CA ILE A 242 -18.80 -12.69 -0.67
C ILE A 242 -19.77 -13.86 -0.94
N THR A 243 -19.31 -15.10 -0.75
CA THR A 243 -20.15 -16.28 -0.95
C THR A 243 -21.01 -16.63 0.27
N ASP A 244 -20.62 -16.13 1.45
CA ASP A 244 -21.36 -16.38 2.69
C ASP A 244 -21.16 -15.18 3.64
N VAL A 245 -21.99 -14.12 3.43
CA VAL A 245 -21.83 -12.83 4.11
C VAL A 245 -22.19 -12.95 5.61
N PRO A 246 -21.36 -12.44 6.54
CA PRO A 246 -21.62 -12.55 7.98
C PRO A 246 -22.87 -11.80 8.46
N THR A 247 -23.02 -10.53 8.04
CA THR A 247 -24.12 -9.63 8.43
C THR A 247 -24.58 -8.81 7.23
N SER A 248 -25.81 -8.30 7.27
CA SER A 248 -26.38 -7.47 6.19
C SER A 248 -25.67 -6.11 6.02
N ASP A 249 -24.82 -5.73 6.95
CA ASP A 249 -24.01 -4.51 6.93
C ASP A 249 -22.49 -4.77 6.86
N TRP A 250 -22.07 -5.96 6.38
CA TRP A 250 -20.65 -6.32 6.25
C TRP A 250 -19.97 -5.57 5.10
N PHE A 251 -20.68 -5.43 4.00
CA PHE A 251 -20.27 -4.63 2.85
C PHE A 251 -21.18 -3.42 2.69
N ASN A 252 -20.63 -2.32 2.27
CA ASN A 252 -21.42 -1.24 1.71
C ASN A 252 -22.10 -1.75 0.42
N GLN A 253 -23.37 -1.44 0.21
CA GLN A 253 -24.20 -2.05 -0.84
C GLN A 253 -24.25 -3.59 -0.77
N ASN A 254 -24.55 -4.11 0.40
CA ASN A 254 -24.53 -5.54 0.69
C ASN A 254 -25.36 -6.40 -0.28
N ASP A 255 -26.49 -5.90 -0.79
CA ASP A 255 -27.30 -6.59 -1.82
C ASP A 255 -26.51 -6.88 -3.09
N GLN A 256 -25.59 -6.01 -3.47
CA GLN A 256 -24.71 -6.21 -4.61
C GLN A 256 -23.62 -7.25 -4.29
N ALA A 257 -23.15 -7.29 -3.04
CA ALA A 257 -22.22 -8.32 -2.56
C ALA A 257 -22.89 -9.70 -2.61
N VAL A 258 -24.12 -9.84 -2.11
CA VAL A 258 -24.89 -11.08 -2.17
C VAL A 258 -25.11 -11.56 -3.62
N LYS A 259 -25.57 -10.66 -4.51
CA LYS A 259 -25.73 -10.97 -5.95
C LYS A 259 -24.43 -11.41 -6.61
N THR A 260 -23.29 -10.80 -6.19
CA THR A 260 -21.97 -11.19 -6.67
C THR A 260 -21.57 -12.57 -6.17
N GLY A 261 -21.83 -12.87 -4.90
CA GLY A 261 -21.58 -14.17 -4.29
C GLY A 261 -22.37 -15.31 -4.94
N GLU A 262 -23.67 -15.09 -5.22
CA GLU A 262 -24.49 -16.04 -5.95
C GLU A 262 -23.88 -16.41 -7.30
N ARG A 263 -23.46 -15.40 -8.04
CA ARG A 263 -22.81 -15.55 -9.34
C ARG A 263 -21.47 -16.28 -9.24
N MET A 264 -20.67 -15.99 -8.21
CA MET A 264 -19.39 -16.69 -7.98
C MET A 264 -19.62 -18.17 -7.70
N ARG A 265 -20.62 -18.53 -6.87
CA ARG A 265 -21.00 -19.93 -6.63
C ARG A 265 -21.45 -20.64 -7.92
N GLU A 266 -22.23 -19.98 -8.76
CA GLU A 266 -22.65 -20.53 -10.06
C GLU A 266 -21.46 -20.80 -10.99
N MET A 267 -20.50 -19.86 -11.02
CA MET A 267 -19.27 -20.00 -11.81
C MET A 267 -18.39 -21.16 -11.31
N GLU A 268 -18.25 -21.31 -10.00
CA GLU A 268 -17.50 -22.41 -9.40
C GLU A 268 -18.18 -23.77 -9.68
N ALA A 269 -19.50 -23.83 -9.54
CA ALA A 269 -20.28 -25.03 -9.87
C ALA A 269 -20.18 -25.41 -11.35
N ALA A 270 -20.13 -24.44 -12.26
CA ALA A 270 -19.93 -24.67 -13.69
C ALA A 270 -18.51 -25.20 -13.98
N ARG A 271 -17.49 -24.60 -13.37
CA ARG A 271 -16.08 -25.07 -13.48
C ARG A 271 -15.90 -26.49 -12.96
N ALA A 272 -16.52 -26.83 -11.83
CA ALA A 272 -16.48 -28.18 -11.27
C ALA A 272 -17.12 -29.25 -12.24
N LYS A 273 -18.03 -28.82 -13.12
CA LYS A 273 -18.63 -29.67 -14.18
C LYS A 273 -17.84 -29.62 -15.50
N GLY A 274 -16.65 -29.00 -15.53
CA GLY A 274 -15.83 -28.87 -16.75
C GLY A 274 -16.43 -27.90 -17.80
N GLN A 275 -17.41 -27.08 -17.42
CA GLN A 275 -17.99 -26.06 -18.27
C GLN A 275 -17.19 -24.78 -18.18
N GLN A 276 -16.84 -24.16 -19.30
CA GLN A 276 -16.29 -22.79 -19.26
C GLN A 276 -17.47 -21.84 -18.94
N PRO A 277 -17.44 -21.14 -17.80
CA PRO A 277 -18.45 -20.13 -17.51
C PRO A 277 -18.34 -19.05 -18.59
N GLN A 278 -19.48 -18.69 -19.18
CA GLN A 278 -19.50 -17.52 -20.06
C GLN A 278 -19.02 -16.32 -19.27
N ARG A 279 -17.85 -15.78 -19.64
CA ARG A 279 -17.37 -14.50 -19.15
C ARG A 279 -18.36 -13.43 -19.63
N GLN A 280 -19.43 -13.21 -18.87
CA GLN A 280 -20.06 -11.91 -18.96
C GLN A 280 -19.10 -10.93 -18.30
N TYR A 281 -18.29 -10.30 -19.15
CA TYR A 281 -17.53 -9.12 -18.76
C TYR A 281 -18.55 -8.09 -18.29
N TYR A 282 -18.59 -7.85 -16.96
CA TYR A 282 -19.06 -6.58 -16.42
C TYR A 282 -17.97 -5.49 -16.52
N GLY A 283 -17.19 -5.49 -17.56
CA GLY A 283 -16.82 -4.27 -18.19
C GLY A 283 -18.03 -3.95 -19.01
N ASN A 284 -18.73 -2.88 -18.65
CA ASN A 284 -19.53 -2.20 -19.61
C ASN A 284 -18.67 -2.06 -20.87
N ARG A 285 -18.77 -2.97 -21.85
CA ARG A 285 -18.85 -2.47 -23.20
C ARG A 285 -20.12 -1.61 -23.18
N ARG A 286 -20.01 -0.44 -22.54
CA ARG A 286 -20.75 0.70 -22.97
C ARG A 286 -20.51 0.68 -24.48
N GLN A 287 -21.49 0.18 -25.26
CA GLN A 287 -21.66 0.76 -26.57
C GLN A 287 -21.55 2.23 -26.24
N GLN A 288 -20.45 2.86 -26.67
CA GLN A 288 -20.27 4.28 -26.48
C GLN A 288 -21.34 4.91 -27.36
N VAL A 289 -22.57 4.96 -26.83
CA VAL A 289 -23.59 5.80 -27.41
C VAL A 289 -23.04 7.19 -27.16
N LYS A 290 -22.45 7.75 -28.21
CA LYS A 290 -21.83 9.07 -28.14
C LYS A 290 -22.95 10.04 -27.75
N MET A 291 -22.75 10.80 -26.69
CA MET A 291 -23.68 11.87 -26.33
C MET A 291 -23.85 12.81 -27.52
N PRO A 292 -25.10 13.13 -27.93
CA PRO A 292 -25.33 14.09 -28.98
C PRO A 292 -24.76 15.45 -28.62
N ALA A 293 -24.30 16.21 -29.59
CA ALA A 293 -23.71 17.53 -29.36
C ALA A 293 -24.75 18.60 -29.01
N SER A 294 -26.04 18.35 -29.24
CA SER A 294 -27.11 19.29 -28.95
C SER A 294 -28.41 18.56 -28.56
N ILE A 295 -29.31 19.30 -27.90
CA ILE A 295 -30.68 18.81 -27.60
C ILE A 295 -31.40 18.43 -28.91
N ALA A 296 -31.24 19.21 -30.00
CA ALA A 296 -31.84 18.92 -31.28
C ALA A 296 -31.36 17.58 -31.86
N GLU A 297 -30.06 17.29 -31.75
CA GLU A 297 -29.52 15.99 -32.13
C GLU A 297 -30.03 14.85 -31.24
N PHE A 298 -30.16 15.06 -29.93
CA PHE A 298 -30.77 14.10 -29.02
C PHE A 298 -32.22 13.81 -29.43
N GLU A 299 -33.01 14.85 -29.68
CA GLU A 299 -34.41 14.70 -30.08
C GLU A 299 -34.57 14.03 -31.45
N ALA A 300 -33.57 14.11 -32.32
CA ALA A 300 -33.55 13.42 -33.61
C ALA A 300 -33.16 11.95 -33.55
N LEU A 301 -32.63 11.44 -32.39
CA LEU A 301 -32.23 10.06 -32.24
C LEU A 301 -33.43 9.10 -32.28
N PRO A 302 -33.26 7.87 -32.76
CA PRO A 302 -34.24 6.79 -32.58
C PRO A 302 -34.60 6.61 -31.11
N GLN A 303 -35.84 6.27 -30.80
CA GLN A 303 -36.35 6.12 -29.43
C GLN A 303 -35.50 5.14 -28.60
N GLU A 304 -35.08 4.02 -29.17
CA GLU A 304 -34.20 3.04 -28.50
C GLU A 304 -32.89 3.64 -28.03
N GLN A 305 -32.28 4.54 -28.82
CA GLN A 305 -31.04 5.24 -28.44
C GLN A 305 -31.29 6.31 -27.38
N LYS A 306 -32.41 7.05 -27.47
CA LYS A 306 -32.85 7.97 -26.41
C LYS A 306 -33.03 7.22 -25.08
N ASP A 307 -33.76 6.12 -25.10
CA ASP A 307 -34.03 5.33 -23.89
C ASP A 307 -32.73 4.75 -23.30
N ALA A 308 -31.78 4.35 -24.15
CA ALA A 308 -30.46 3.91 -23.70
C ALA A 308 -29.68 5.03 -23.04
N LEU A 309 -29.67 6.24 -23.64
CA LEU A 309 -29.02 7.42 -23.06
C LEU A 309 -29.69 7.85 -21.76
N ILE A 310 -31.02 7.83 -21.69
CA ILE A 310 -31.78 8.15 -20.47
C ILE A 310 -31.43 7.15 -19.38
N ARG A 311 -31.47 5.84 -19.64
CA ARG A 311 -31.09 4.80 -18.67
C ARG A 311 -29.64 4.95 -18.17
N MET A 312 -28.73 5.35 -19.06
CA MET A 312 -27.32 5.56 -18.69
C MET A 312 -27.11 6.75 -17.76
N ASN A 313 -27.99 7.76 -17.82
CA ASN A 313 -27.87 9.01 -17.08
C ASN A 313 -28.95 9.17 -16.00
N SER A 314 -29.84 8.19 -15.85
CA SER A 314 -30.83 8.15 -14.77
C SER A 314 -30.26 7.43 -13.54
N HIS A 315 -30.63 7.92 -12.38
CA HIS A 315 -30.40 7.19 -11.14
C HIS A 315 -31.12 5.83 -11.19
N ASN A 316 -30.40 4.74 -10.91
CA ASN A 316 -30.95 3.41 -10.82
C ASN A 316 -30.59 2.84 -9.44
N GLU A 317 -31.56 2.80 -8.55
CA GLU A 317 -31.42 2.31 -7.18
C GLU A 317 -30.91 0.86 -7.09
N ASP A 318 -31.18 0.05 -8.10
CA ASP A 318 -30.72 -1.35 -8.18
C ASP A 318 -29.31 -1.51 -8.78
N ALA A 319 -28.70 -0.43 -9.28
CA ALA A 319 -27.38 -0.52 -9.89
C ALA A 319 -26.27 -0.47 -8.84
N LEU A 320 -25.19 -1.21 -9.09
CA LEU A 320 -23.97 -1.05 -8.34
C LEU A 320 -23.43 0.38 -8.46
N VAL A 321 -23.27 1.06 -7.33
CA VAL A 321 -22.61 2.36 -7.25
C VAL A 321 -21.11 2.14 -7.02
N THR A 322 -20.29 2.59 -7.96
CA THR A 322 -18.84 2.64 -7.77
C THR A 322 -18.42 4.00 -7.25
N THR A 323 -17.33 4.06 -6.48
CA THR A 323 -16.77 5.33 -6.00
C THR A 323 -16.50 6.28 -7.18
N THR A 324 -16.68 7.57 -6.94
CA THR A 324 -16.37 8.62 -7.94
C THR A 324 -14.88 8.75 -8.21
N HIS A 325 -14.03 8.21 -7.34
CA HIS A 325 -12.57 8.43 -7.30
C HIS A 325 -12.17 9.92 -7.13
N TYR A 326 -13.13 10.83 -6.90
CA TYR A 326 -12.89 12.26 -6.81
C TYR A 326 -12.71 12.71 -5.36
N LYS A 327 -11.60 12.33 -4.77
CA LYS A 327 -11.27 12.45 -3.35
C LYS A 327 -11.35 13.87 -2.76
N TRP A 328 -11.31 14.91 -3.62
CA TRP A 328 -11.47 16.30 -3.18
C TRP A 328 -12.82 16.56 -2.52
N THR A 329 -13.85 15.77 -2.83
CA THR A 329 -15.17 15.84 -2.20
C THR A 329 -15.10 15.75 -0.68
N LEU A 330 -14.16 14.94 -0.11
CA LEU A 330 -13.97 14.83 1.33
C LEU A 330 -13.44 16.11 1.98
N LEU A 331 -12.67 16.88 1.24
CA LEU A 331 -12.03 18.11 1.70
C LEU A 331 -12.89 19.34 1.45
N ASP A 332 -13.92 19.21 0.60
CA ASP A 332 -14.83 20.30 0.25
C ASP A 332 -15.84 20.55 1.38
N PRO A 333 -15.79 21.71 2.07
CA PRO A 333 -16.72 22.02 3.16
C PRO A 333 -18.16 22.25 2.65
N HIS A 334 -18.36 22.35 1.34
CA HIS A 334 -19.67 22.58 0.71
C HIS A 334 -20.23 21.34 0.02
N ALA A 335 -19.48 20.24 -0.03
CA ALA A 335 -19.96 18.99 -0.60
C ALA A 335 -21.09 18.41 0.27
N PRO A 336 -22.23 17.98 -0.34
CA PRO A 336 -23.26 17.29 0.40
C PRO A 336 -22.75 15.91 0.88
N GLU A 337 -23.29 15.44 2.01
CA GLU A 337 -22.88 14.15 2.57
C GLU A 337 -23.13 12.98 1.60
N THR A 338 -24.20 13.03 0.80
CA THR A 338 -24.47 12.01 -0.24
C THR A 338 -23.35 11.85 -1.27
N GLU A 339 -22.64 12.94 -1.59
CA GLU A 339 -21.48 12.87 -2.50
C GLU A 339 -20.24 12.28 -1.81
N LYS A 340 -20.10 12.54 -0.51
CA LYS A 340 -19.06 11.93 0.32
C LYS A 340 -19.32 10.44 0.51
N ASP A 341 -20.58 10.07 0.78
CA ASP A 341 -21.00 8.66 0.90
C ASP A 341 -20.73 7.88 -0.39
N ILE A 342 -21.03 8.43 -1.57
CA ILE A 342 -20.69 7.78 -2.85
C ILE A 342 -19.17 7.54 -2.97
N LEU A 343 -18.35 8.43 -2.44
CA LEU A 343 -16.91 8.26 -2.46
C LEU A 343 -16.45 7.14 -1.54
N VAL A 344 -16.92 7.11 -0.28
CA VAL A 344 -16.41 6.20 0.78
C VAL A 344 -17.19 4.89 0.90
N GLU A 345 -18.43 4.83 0.40
CA GLU A 345 -19.28 3.62 0.44
C GLU A 345 -19.50 3.02 -0.95
N GLY A 346 -19.00 3.70 -2.00
CA GLY A 346 -19.00 3.18 -3.37
C GLY A 346 -17.91 2.13 -3.57
N TRP A 347 -18.22 1.03 -4.26
CA TRP A 347 -17.21 0.03 -4.56
C TRP A 347 -16.04 0.61 -5.35
N PHE A 348 -14.81 0.26 -5.00
CA PHE A 348 -13.63 0.76 -5.71
C PHE A 348 -13.66 0.42 -7.21
N SER A 349 -14.13 -0.81 -7.51
CA SER A 349 -14.48 -1.25 -8.87
C SER A 349 -15.49 -2.37 -8.77
N GLY A 350 -16.07 -2.81 -9.90
CA GLY A 350 -17.02 -3.94 -9.91
C GLY A 350 -16.45 -5.28 -9.43
N GLY A 351 -15.13 -5.39 -9.25
CA GLY A 351 -14.44 -6.57 -8.71
C GLY A 351 -13.86 -6.39 -7.32
N MET A 352 -14.09 -5.22 -6.71
CA MET A 352 -13.53 -4.82 -5.41
C MET A 352 -14.65 -4.29 -4.50
N PRO A 353 -15.42 -5.23 -3.87
CA PRO A 353 -16.51 -4.89 -2.95
C PRO A 353 -16.02 -4.08 -1.78
N ASP A 354 -16.71 -2.99 -1.49
CA ASP A 354 -16.37 -2.07 -0.44
C ASP A 354 -16.76 -2.63 0.93
N LEU A 355 -15.84 -2.58 1.88
CA LEU A 355 -16.01 -3.08 3.24
C LEU A 355 -16.63 -2.00 4.12
N ASN A 356 -17.66 -2.35 4.90
CA ASN A 356 -18.22 -1.41 5.87
C ASN A 356 -17.45 -1.44 7.20
N GLN A 357 -16.40 -0.62 7.30
CA GLN A 357 -15.55 -0.55 8.49
C GLN A 357 -16.30 -0.03 9.74
N LYS A 358 -17.49 0.56 9.59
CA LYS A 358 -18.38 0.96 10.70
C LYS A 358 -18.98 -0.26 11.41
N ASN A 359 -19.03 -1.44 10.74
CA ASN A 359 -19.42 -2.68 11.40
C ASN A 359 -18.39 -3.05 12.47
N ARG A 360 -18.86 -3.22 13.72
CA ARG A 360 -17.99 -3.48 14.88
C ARG A 360 -17.09 -4.71 14.68
N HIS A 361 -17.66 -5.80 14.18
CA HIS A 361 -16.94 -7.07 14.04
C HIS A 361 -15.89 -6.98 12.95
N LEU A 362 -16.23 -6.37 11.81
CA LEU A 362 -15.30 -6.16 10.70
C LEU A 362 -14.18 -5.18 11.09
N GLY A 363 -14.53 -4.04 11.68
CA GLY A 363 -13.51 -3.06 12.10
C GLY A 363 -12.51 -3.66 13.10
N THR A 364 -13.00 -4.43 14.09
CA THR A 364 -12.11 -5.13 15.02
C THR A 364 -11.26 -6.19 14.33
N TYR A 365 -11.84 -6.96 13.41
CA TYR A 365 -11.10 -7.96 12.61
C TYR A 365 -9.94 -7.33 11.85
N LEU A 366 -10.14 -6.21 11.17
CA LEU A 366 -9.11 -5.52 10.38
C LEU A 366 -7.98 -4.96 11.27
N ILE A 367 -8.33 -4.39 12.44
CA ILE A 367 -7.33 -3.91 13.40
C ILE A 367 -6.50 -5.07 13.94
N GLN A 368 -7.15 -6.15 14.36
CA GLN A 368 -6.47 -7.35 14.85
C GLN A 368 -5.61 -8.02 13.79
N ASN A 369 -6.01 -7.96 12.52
CA ASN A 369 -5.21 -8.44 11.40
C ASN A 369 -3.87 -7.71 11.30
N SER A 370 -3.86 -6.37 11.42
CA SER A 370 -2.60 -5.60 11.46
C SER A 370 -1.71 -6.01 12.63
N ILE A 371 -2.28 -6.08 13.82
CA ILE A 371 -1.55 -6.48 15.04
C ILE A 371 -0.98 -7.89 14.89
N TRP A 372 -1.77 -8.82 14.33
CA TRP A 372 -1.34 -10.20 14.11
C TRP A 372 -0.13 -10.26 13.17
N TRP A 373 -0.13 -9.53 12.05
CA TRP A 373 1.00 -9.49 11.12
C TRP A 373 2.24 -8.84 11.76
N ILE A 374 2.08 -7.75 12.55
CA ILE A 374 3.19 -7.12 13.27
C ILE A 374 3.85 -8.12 14.24
N GLU A 375 3.07 -8.85 15.03
CA GLU A 375 3.59 -9.81 16.00
C GLU A 375 4.13 -11.08 15.32
N TYR A 376 3.46 -11.57 14.27
CA TYR A 376 3.81 -12.82 13.61
C TYR A 376 5.07 -12.68 12.76
N SER A 377 5.12 -11.68 11.90
CA SER A 377 6.18 -11.54 10.92
C SER A 377 7.23 -10.48 11.29
N ARG A 378 6.95 -9.61 12.27
CA ARG A 378 7.84 -8.51 12.68
C ARG A 378 8.09 -7.48 11.60
N ILE A 379 7.06 -7.16 10.80
CA ILE A 379 7.12 -6.03 9.87
C ILE A 379 7.41 -4.72 10.61
N ASP A 380 8.08 -3.78 9.95
CA ASP A 380 8.54 -2.50 10.51
C ASP A 380 7.65 -1.32 10.10
N GLY A 381 6.66 -1.57 9.27
CA GLY A 381 5.71 -0.53 8.85
C GLY A 381 4.57 -1.09 8.02
N ILE A 382 3.57 -0.25 7.83
CA ILE A 382 2.43 -0.53 6.96
C ILE A 382 2.27 0.62 5.96
N ARG A 383 2.08 0.28 4.69
CA ARG A 383 1.47 1.17 3.71
C ARG A 383 0.00 0.78 3.58
N MET A 384 -0.88 1.74 3.81
CA MET A 384 -2.32 1.52 3.66
C MET A 384 -2.80 2.05 2.31
N ASP A 385 -3.25 1.11 1.50
CA ASP A 385 -3.84 1.36 0.18
C ASP A 385 -5.12 2.18 0.28
N THR A 386 -5.36 3.03 -0.73
CA THR A 386 -6.63 3.76 -0.88
C THR A 386 -7.15 4.41 0.40
N TYR A 387 -6.25 4.95 1.24
CA TYR A 387 -6.53 5.47 2.58
C TYR A 387 -7.77 6.39 2.67
N PRO A 388 -8.00 7.36 1.73
CA PRO A 388 -9.14 8.27 1.79
C PRO A 388 -10.49 7.65 1.43
N TYR A 389 -10.53 6.43 0.95
CA TYR A 389 -11.79 5.77 0.54
C TYR A 389 -12.46 5.02 1.68
N ALA A 390 -11.71 4.62 2.71
CA ALA A 390 -12.24 3.95 3.89
C ALA A 390 -12.86 4.98 4.87
N ASP A 391 -13.70 4.50 5.78
CA ASP A 391 -14.31 5.34 6.82
C ASP A 391 -13.24 6.07 7.65
N PHE A 392 -13.36 7.40 7.75
CA PHE A 392 -12.36 8.25 8.41
C PHE A 392 -12.19 7.91 9.89
N ASP A 393 -13.29 7.72 10.61
CA ASP A 393 -13.25 7.48 12.06
C ASP A 393 -12.66 6.09 12.37
N PHE A 394 -12.97 5.11 11.53
CA PHE A 394 -12.34 3.80 11.61
C PHE A 394 -10.82 3.90 11.35
N MET A 395 -10.39 4.62 10.32
CA MET A 395 -8.97 4.75 9.99
C MET A 395 -8.20 5.48 11.09
N ALA A 396 -8.79 6.52 11.68
CA ALA A 396 -8.20 7.20 12.83
C ALA A 396 -8.12 6.30 14.08
N ARG A 397 -9.15 5.48 14.33
CA ARG A 397 -9.17 4.46 15.39
C ARG A 397 -8.09 3.41 15.15
N TRP A 398 -7.96 2.89 13.93
CA TRP A 398 -6.94 1.91 13.55
C TRP A 398 -5.52 2.45 13.77
N CYS A 399 -5.22 3.66 13.26
CA CYS A 399 -3.93 4.31 13.51
C CYS A 399 -3.65 4.47 15.01
N LYS A 400 -4.67 4.90 15.78
CA LYS A 400 -4.52 5.08 17.23
C LYS A 400 -4.23 3.76 17.94
N GLU A 401 -4.97 2.69 17.65
CA GLU A 401 -4.81 1.41 18.34
C GLU A 401 -3.44 0.77 18.02
N ILE A 402 -2.97 0.90 16.76
CA ILE A 402 -1.61 0.46 16.39
C ILE A 402 -0.54 1.29 17.11
N ASN A 403 -0.66 2.63 17.13
CA ASN A 403 0.33 3.50 17.77
C ASN A 403 0.33 3.39 19.30
N ASP A 404 -0.82 3.11 19.91
CA ASP A 404 -0.91 2.84 21.36
C ASP A 404 -0.15 1.55 21.72
N GLU A 405 -0.24 0.52 20.87
CA GLU A 405 0.46 -0.75 21.08
C GLU A 405 1.95 -0.63 20.72
N TYR A 406 2.27 0.02 19.60
CA TYR A 406 3.62 0.14 19.02
C TYR A 406 3.95 1.61 18.73
N PRO A 407 4.42 2.39 19.73
CA PRO A 407 4.59 3.85 19.58
C PRO A 407 5.61 4.27 18.52
N ASP A 408 6.61 3.44 18.24
CA ASP A 408 7.66 3.72 17.26
C ASP A 408 7.35 3.18 15.86
N PHE A 409 6.23 2.45 15.71
CA PHE A 409 5.80 1.92 14.42
C PHE A 409 5.33 3.04 13.48
N ASN A 410 5.51 2.88 12.18
CA ASN A 410 5.09 3.89 11.21
C ASN A 410 4.09 3.33 10.20
N ILE A 411 3.11 4.15 9.90
CA ILE A 411 2.07 3.88 8.90
C ILE A 411 2.10 5.00 7.88
N VAL A 412 2.14 4.65 6.60
CA VAL A 412 1.93 5.59 5.50
C VAL A 412 0.60 5.32 4.81
N GLY A 413 -0.24 6.34 4.71
CA GLY A 413 -1.52 6.29 3.99
C GLY A 413 -1.39 6.80 2.57
N GLU A 414 -1.89 6.02 1.61
CA GLU A 414 -1.95 6.46 0.23
C GLU A 414 -3.14 7.40 0.01
N GLY A 415 -2.85 8.69 -0.04
CA GLY A 415 -3.79 9.73 -0.46
C GLY A 415 -3.33 10.37 -1.77
N TRP A 416 -3.87 9.94 -2.88
CA TRP A 416 -3.47 10.43 -4.20
C TRP A 416 -4.05 11.82 -4.50
N TYR A 417 -3.38 12.85 -3.98
CA TYR A 417 -3.75 14.25 -4.17
C TYR A 417 -2.58 15.05 -4.77
N PRO A 418 -2.76 15.72 -5.90
CA PRO A 418 -1.70 16.53 -6.50
C PRO A 418 -1.64 17.95 -5.91
N ARG A 419 -1.74 18.09 -4.59
CA ARG A 419 -1.64 19.36 -3.84
C ARG A 419 -1.26 19.11 -2.38
N ASN A 420 -0.30 19.86 -1.87
CA ASN A 420 0.20 19.77 -0.49
C ASN A 420 -0.87 20.05 0.58
N SER A 421 -1.86 20.87 0.27
CA SER A 421 -2.97 21.13 1.18
C SER A 421 -3.72 19.86 1.59
N ALA A 422 -3.85 18.91 0.66
CA ALA A 422 -4.50 17.64 0.97
C ALA A 422 -3.58 16.70 1.78
N ALA A 423 -2.27 16.68 1.49
CA ALA A 423 -1.31 15.95 2.33
C ALA A 423 -1.37 16.46 3.78
N GLY A 424 -1.35 17.78 3.96
CA GLY A 424 -1.51 18.40 5.29
C GLY A 424 -2.86 18.14 5.93
N TRP A 425 -3.92 17.98 5.14
CA TRP A 425 -5.26 17.65 5.66
C TRP A 425 -5.31 16.25 6.27
N TRP A 426 -4.64 15.28 5.63
CA TRP A 426 -4.65 13.87 6.06
C TRP A 426 -3.63 13.52 7.12
N GLN A 427 -2.53 14.27 7.27
CA GLN A 427 -1.53 13.96 8.29
C GLN A 427 -2.06 14.27 9.69
N GLY A 428 -1.78 13.40 10.66
CA GLY A 428 -2.15 13.58 12.06
C GLY A 428 -1.63 14.90 12.64
N GLY A 429 -2.44 15.52 13.49
CA GLY A 429 -2.14 16.85 14.03
C GLY A 429 -2.42 18.02 13.07
N SER A 430 -3.14 17.78 11.98
CA SER A 430 -3.50 18.79 10.99
C SER A 430 -4.23 19.98 11.60
N CYS A 431 -3.83 21.19 11.19
CA CYS A 431 -4.55 22.43 11.51
C CYS A 431 -5.59 22.82 10.45
N VAL A 432 -5.62 22.11 9.31
CA VAL A 432 -6.53 22.37 8.19
C VAL A 432 -7.63 21.32 8.05
N SER A 433 -7.54 20.21 8.80
CA SER A 433 -8.60 19.21 8.90
C SER A 433 -9.52 19.48 10.10
N PRO A 434 -10.83 19.21 10.01
CA PRO A 434 -11.75 19.32 11.15
C PRO A 434 -11.53 18.21 12.19
N SER A 435 -10.86 17.12 11.82
CA SER A 435 -10.63 15.94 12.68
C SER A 435 -9.19 15.44 12.55
N ASP A 436 -8.71 14.79 13.59
CA ASP A 436 -7.34 14.26 13.64
C ASP A 436 -7.29 12.80 13.17
N SER A 437 -6.70 12.55 12.03
CA SER A 437 -6.55 11.22 11.43
C SER A 437 -5.63 10.26 12.20
N LYS A 438 -4.77 10.77 13.08
CA LYS A 438 -3.69 10.03 13.75
C LYS A 438 -2.65 9.41 12.80
N LEU A 439 -2.76 9.63 11.50
CA LEU A 439 -1.86 9.10 10.48
C LEU A 439 -0.53 9.83 10.51
N LYS A 440 0.56 9.11 10.73
CA LYS A 440 1.89 9.72 10.87
C LYS A 440 2.49 10.16 9.53
N THR A 441 2.37 9.32 8.51
CA THR A 441 3.00 9.56 7.20
C THR A 441 1.97 9.57 6.08
N VAL A 442 2.09 10.52 5.17
CA VAL A 442 1.26 10.66 3.96
C VAL A 442 2.14 10.66 2.72
N MET A 443 1.58 10.33 1.54
CA MET A 443 2.32 10.34 0.28
C MET A 443 2.30 11.72 -0.39
N ASP A 444 3.45 12.17 -0.89
CA ASP A 444 3.64 13.48 -1.53
C ASP A 444 3.51 13.42 -3.06
N PHE A 445 2.30 13.29 -3.53
CA PHE A 445 2.01 13.30 -4.97
C PHE A 445 2.23 14.68 -5.63
N ASP A 446 2.13 15.77 -4.88
CA ASP A 446 2.34 17.12 -5.43
C ASP A 446 3.79 17.31 -5.87
N LEU A 447 4.74 16.99 -4.98
CA LEU A 447 6.16 17.06 -5.30
C LEU A 447 6.56 16.08 -6.41
N THR A 448 5.97 14.87 -6.41
CA THR A 448 6.21 13.86 -7.44
C THR A 448 5.80 14.36 -8.82
N PHE A 449 4.55 14.80 -8.99
CA PHE A 449 4.08 15.30 -10.29
C PHE A 449 4.77 16.59 -10.70
N THR A 450 5.06 17.47 -9.76
CA THR A 450 5.84 18.69 -10.03
C THR A 450 7.23 18.32 -10.55
N THR A 451 7.94 17.40 -9.89
CA THR A 451 9.27 16.95 -10.34
C THR A 451 9.21 16.31 -11.72
N GLN A 452 8.27 15.37 -11.96
CA GLN A 452 8.14 14.71 -13.26
C GLN A 452 7.86 15.69 -14.41
N ASN A 453 7.06 16.73 -14.17
CA ASN A 453 6.63 17.67 -15.20
C ASN A 453 7.60 18.81 -15.45
N GLU A 454 8.44 19.15 -14.48
CA GLU A 454 9.22 20.37 -14.52
C GLU A 454 10.75 20.14 -14.69
N ILE A 455 11.30 19.00 -14.27
CA ILE A 455 12.75 18.78 -14.18
C ILE A 455 13.48 18.94 -15.54
N LEU A 456 12.83 18.59 -16.64
CA LEU A 456 13.40 18.74 -18.00
C LEU A 456 13.40 20.21 -18.49
N LYS A 457 12.56 21.08 -17.91
CA LYS A 457 12.45 22.46 -18.35
C LYS A 457 13.60 23.31 -17.81
N GLU A 458 13.97 24.34 -18.55
CA GLU A 458 14.89 25.32 -18.03
C GLU A 458 14.23 26.15 -16.91
N SER A 459 14.96 26.37 -15.81
CA SER A 459 14.45 27.12 -14.68
C SER A 459 14.15 28.57 -15.05
N ASN A 460 12.97 29.04 -14.69
CA ASN A 460 12.50 30.41 -14.90
C ASN A 460 11.67 30.88 -13.70
N THR A 461 11.97 32.07 -13.18
CA THR A 461 11.28 32.69 -12.04
C THR A 461 10.47 33.93 -12.45
N SER A 462 10.34 34.20 -13.74
CA SER A 462 9.56 35.34 -14.22
C SER A 462 8.08 35.09 -14.02
N GLU A 463 7.39 36.04 -13.39
CA GLU A 463 5.95 35.95 -13.08
C GLU A 463 5.14 35.59 -14.34
N GLY A 464 4.28 34.57 -14.19
CA GLY A 464 3.45 34.01 -15.27
C GLY A 464 4.18 33.09 -16.25
N SER A 465 5.49 32.82 -16.02
CA SER A 465 6.33 31.94 -16.85
C SER A 465 7.24 31.04 -16.00
N GLU A 466 6.86 30.80 -14.76
CA GLU A 466 7.62 29.98 -13.83
C GLU A 466 7.74 28.54 -14.34
N ALA A 467 8.96 28.00 -14.27
CA ALA A 467 9.26 26.67 -14.78
C ALA A 467 10.49 26.02 -14.11
N GLY A 468 10.63 24.72 -14.34
CA GLY A 468 11.80 23.95 -13.96
C GLY A 468 11.97 23.84 -12.44
N LEU A 469 13.20 23.92 -11.97
CA LEU A 469 13.53 23.78 -10.54
C LEU A 469 12.83 24.83 -9.65
N PHE A 470 12.39 25.96 -10.22
CA PHE A 470 11.61 26.94 -9.46
C PHE A 470 10.27 26.37 -9.01
N LYS A 471 9.60 25.57 -9.84
CA LYS A 471 8.34 24.93 -9.47
C LYS A 471 8.53 23.88 -8.36
N MET A 472 9.66 23.18 -8.34
CA MET A 472 10.00 22.26 -7.25
C MET A 472 10.25 23.03 -5.94
N TYR A 473 10.93 24.18 -6.00
CA TYR A 473 11.05 25.10 -4.88
C TYR A 473 9.68 25.60 -4.40
N GLU A 474 8.83 26.06 -5.32
CA GLU A 474 7.48 26.58 -5.02
C GLU A 474 6.61 25.53 -4.31
N CYS A 475 6.69 24.26 -4.74
CA CYS A 475 5.99 23.16 -4.08
C CYS A 475 6.40 23.02 -2.63
N LEU A 476 7.71 23.03 -2.34
CA LEU A 476 8.23 22.89 -0.98
C LEU A 476 7.95 24.13 -0.09
N THR A 477 7.73 25.33 -0.67
CA THR A 477 7.33 26.50 0.12
C THR A 477 5.98 26.36 0.80
N GLN A 478 5.17 25.38 0.38
CA GLN A 478 3.86 25.08 0.95
C GLN A 478 3.90 24.12 2.13
N ASP A 479 5.08 23.69 2.56
CA ASP A 479 5.27 22.79 3.71
C ASP A 479 4.66 23.33 5.02
N PHE A 480 4.38 24.63 5.11
CA PHE A 480 3.63 25.21 6.23
C PHE A 480 2.22 24.65 6.42
N LEU A 481 1.66 23.99 5.39
CA LEU A 481 0.36 23.30 5.45
C LEU A 481 0.46 21.90 6.05
N ILE A 482 1.66 21.34 6.14
CA ILE A 482 1.92 19.95 6.54
C ILE A 482 2.41 19.94 7.99
N PRO A 483 1.75 19.22 8.92
CA PRO A 483 2.16 19.17 10.32
C PRO A 483 3.61 18.76 10.54
N ASP A 484 4.07 17.73 9.86
CA ASP A 484 5.46 17.29 9.86
C ASP A 484 5.94 16.94 8.44
N PRO A 485 6.60 17.88 7.74
CA PRO A 485 7.09 17.64 6.39
C PRO A 485 8.17 16.56 6.28
N ASN A 486 8.84 16.17 7.37
CA ASN A 486 9.78 15.07 7.33
C ASN A 486 9.08 13.70 7.27
N TYR A 487 7.82 13.63 7.73
CA TYR A 487 7.00 12.42 7.63
C TYR A 487 6.03 12.48 6.43
N VAL A 488 6.54 12.85 5.25
CA VAL A 488 5.88 12.63 3.98
C VAL A 488 6.70 11.65 3.15
N LEU A 489 6.06 10.68 2.51
CA LEU A 489 6.71 9.74 1.61
C LEU A 489 6.88 10.41 0.24
N THR A 490 8.12 10.67 -0.15
CA THR A 490 8.48 11.30 -1.42
C THR A 490 8.95 10.26 -2.43
N PHE A 491 8.62 10.43 -3.70
CA PHE A 491 8.98 9.46 -4.74
C PHE A 491 9.05 10.13 -6.11
N LEU A 492 9.74 9.46 -7.06
CA LEU A 492 9.79 9.90 -8.46
C LEU A 492 8.79 9.14 -9.33
N ASP A 493 8.58 7.88 -9.01
CA ASP A 493 7.66 6.95 -9.66
C ASP A 493 7.23 5.85 -8.68
N ASN A 494 6.19 5.10 -9.05
CA ASN A 494 5.74 3.91 -8.34
C ASN A 494 5.01 2.96 -9.30
N HIS A 495 4.37 1.92 -8.78
CA HIS A 495 3.66 0.92 -9.55
C HIS A 495 2.33 1.39 -10.19
N ASP A 496 1.87 2.61 -9.91
CA ASP A 496 0.59 3.17 -10.39
C ASP A 496 0.75 4.40 -11.29
N ILE A 497 1.92 5.06 -11.25
CA ILE A 497 2.22 6.21 -12.11
C ILE A 497 3.36 5.90 -13.05
N ALA A 498 3.45 6.65 -14.16
CA ALA A 498 4.48 6.44 -15.16
C ALA A 498 5.90 6.44 -14.57
N ARG A 499 6.77 5.59 -15.09
CA ARG A 499 8.20 5.60 -14.77
C ARG A 499 8.78 7.02 -14.91
N PHE A 500 9.70 7.37 -14.00
CA PHE A 500 10.36 8.68 -14.03
C PHE A 500 11.18 8.88 -15.30
N MET A 501 11.97 7.87 -15.65
CA MET A 501 12.72 7.87 -16.92
C MET A 501 11.85 7.36 -18.06
N LYS A 502 11.97 8.00 -19.23
CA LYS A 502 11.21 7.69 -20.45
C LYS A 502 12.17 7.54 -21.63
N PRO A 503 11.77 6.89 -22.74
CA PRO A 503 12.59 6.82 -23.94
C PRO A 503 13.07 8.20 -24.40
N GLY A 504 14.39 8.32 -24.59
CA GLY A 504 15.04 9.55 -25.02
C GLY A 504 15.39 10.55 -23.89
N ASP A 505 15.05 10.26 -22.65
CA ASP A 505 15.46 11.10 -21.53
C ASP A 505 16.96 11.00 -21.28
N PRO A 506 17.65 12.13 -21.05
CA PRO A 506 19.08 12.13 -20.79
C PRO A 506 19.38 11.68 -19.34
N ILE A 507 20.52 11.03 -19.12
CA ILE A 507 20.93 10.52 -17.80
C ILE A 507 21.03 11.62 -16.72
N TRP A 508 21.29 12.88 -17.09
CA TRP A 508 21.29 13.96 -16.12
C TRP A 508 19.94 14.16 -15.44
N LYS A 509 18.82 13.86 -16.13
CA LYS A 509 17.47 13.88 -15.53
C LYS A 509 17.40 12.92 -14.34
N PHE A 510 17.87 11.69 -14.54
CA PHE A 510 17.96 10.70 -13.48
C PHE A 510 18.82 11.21 -12.32
N LYS A 511 20.04 11.72 -12.60
CA LYS A 511 20.96 12.18 -11.57
C LYS A 511 20.39 13.34 -10.74
N GLN A 512 19.81 14.35 -11.39
CA GLN A 512 19.18 15.47 -10.69
C GLN A 512 17.96 15.02 -9.89
N GLY A 513 17.07 14.22 -10.50
CA GLY A 513 15.87 13.73 -9.83
C GLY A 513 16.18 12.89 -8.61
N LEU A 514 17.11 11.95 -8.73
CA LEU A 514 17.50 11.09 -7.62
C LEU A 514 18.24 11.85 -6.52
N ALA A 515 19.17 12.75 -6.87
CA ALA A 515 19.84 13.59 -5.88
C ALA A 515 18.83 14.46 -5.12
N PHE A 516 17.87 15.05 -5.81
CA PHE A 516 16.79 15.82 -5.18
C PHE A 516 15.94 14.93 -4.26
N LEU A 517 15.47 13.78 -4.74
CA LEU A 517 14.68 12.84 -3.94
C LEU A 517 15.39 12.45 -2.64
N LEU A 518 16.68 12.09 -2.73
CA LEU A 518 17.45 11.55 -1.62
C LEU A 518 17.95 12.63 -0.66
N THR A 519 17.91 13.93 -1.00
CA THR A 519 18.44 15.00 -0.18
C THR A 519 17.42 16.05 0.24
N THR A 520 16.23 16.08 -0.36
CA THR A 520 15.12 16.94 0.09
C THR A 520 14.54 16.43 1.43
N ARG A 521 13.49 17.07 1.93
CA ARG A 521 12.75 16.60 3.12
C ARG A 521 11.89 15.39 2.80
N GLY A 522 11.48 14.62 3.81
CA GLY A 522 10.60 13.46 3.70
C GLY A 522 11.32 12.12 3.73
N ILE A 523 10.57 11.06 3.55
CA ILE A 523 11.02 9.67 3.48
C ILE A 523 11.08 9.28 2.01
N PRO A 524 12.26 9.10 1.41
CA PRO A 524 12.35 8.74 -0.01
C PRO A 524 11.84 7.32 -0.28
N GLN A 525 11.13 7.15 -1.38
CA GLN A 525 10.78 5.85 -1.95
C GLN A 525 11.29 5.77 -3.38
N MET A 526 11.96 4.67 -3.71
CA MET A 526 12.36 4.28 -5.05
C MET A 526 11.53 3.08 -5.50
N TYR A 527 11.17 3.04 -6.75
CA TYR A 527 10.51 1.89 -7.35
C TYR A 527 11.53 0.96 -7.99
N TYR A 528 11.38 -0.37 -7.87
CA TYR A 528 12.35 -1.33 -8.43
C TYR A 528 12.66 -1.01 -9.90
N GLY A 529 13.94 -1.07 -10.24
CA GLY A 529 14.43 -0.78 -11.59
C GLY A 529 14.61 0.72 -11.88
N THR A 530 14.23 1.65 -11.00
CA THR A 530 14.53 3.08 -11.18
C THR A 530 16.04 3.31 -11.15
N GLU A 531 16.79 2.57 -10.34
CA GLU A 531 18.26 2.64 -10.23
C GLU A 531 19.01 2.24 -11.50
N ILE A 532 18.38 1.47 -12.36
CA ILE A 532 18.89 1.08 -13.69
C ILE A 532 18.13 1.77 -14.83
N MET A 533 17.39 2.84 -14.51
CA MET A 533 16.61 3.64 -15.45
C MET A 533 15.58 2.84 -16.27
N MET A 534 14.92 1.82 -15.71
CA MET A 534 13.79 1.17 -16.39
C MET A 534 12.76 2.21 -16.85
N GLY A 535 12.27 2.07 -18.07
CA GLY A 535 11.37 3.01 -18.75
C GLY A 535 12.01 3.72 -19.94
N VAL A 536 13.35 3.63 -20.13
CA VAL A 536 14.04 4.26 -21.27
C VAL A 536 13.99 3.41 -22.56
N GLU A 537 13.78 2.11 -22.45
CA GLU A 537 13.70 1.22 -23.60
C GLU A 537 12.28 1.17 -24.17
N GLU A 538 12.16 1.06 -25.50
CA GLU A 538 10.86 0.84 -26.14
C GLU A 538 10.32 -0.53 -25.72
N GLY A 539 9.08 -0.54 -25.19
CA GLY A 539 8.44 -1.72 -24.65
C GLY A 539 8.48 -1.82 -23.13
N ASP A 540 9.32 -1.04 -22.47
CA ASP A 540 9.25 -0.89 -21.03
C ASP A 540 7.94 -0.24 -20.62
N PHE A 541 7.14 -0.96 -19.87
CA PHE A 541 5.91 -0.44 -19.32
C PHE A 541 5.99 -0.36 -17.79
N LEU A 542 5.02 0.30 -17.21
CA LEU A 542 4.97 0.63 -15.79
C LEU A 542 5.34 -0.53 -14.84
N ARG A 543 4.89 -1.76 -15.16
CA ARG A 543 5.07 -2.97 -14.33
C ARG A 543 5.84 -4.04 -15.11
N ALA A 544 6.89 -3.64 -15.84
CA ALA A 544 7.78 -4.56 -16.55
C ALA A 544 8.58 -5.43 -15.56
N ASP A 545 8.99 -6.62 -16.00
CA ASP A 545 9.84 -7.51 -15.22
C ASP A 545 11.23 -6.90 -15.02
N PHE A 546 11.82 -7.13 -13.85
CA PHE A 546 13.21 -6.75 -13.62
C PHE A 546 14.14 -7.63 -14.48
N PRO A 547 15.05 -7.04 -15.26
CA PRO A 547 15.89 -7.81 -16.18
C PRO A 547 16.84 -8.76 -15.43
N GLY A 548 16.77 -10.04 -15.73
CA GLY A 548 17.56 -11.08 -15.06
C GLY A 548 16.89 -11.74 -13.88
N GLY A 549 15.59 -11.46 -13.65
CA GLY A 549 14.82 -12.09 -12.58
C GLY A 549 14.35 -13.51 -12.89
N TRP A 550 14.48 -13.97 -14.13
CA TRP A 550 14.07 -15.32 -14.54
C TRP A 550 15.24 -16.10 -15.12
N ALA A 551 15.24 -17.41 -14.93
CA ALA A 551 16.34 -18.28 -15.35
C ALA A 551 16.60 -18.27 -16.85
N GLU A 552 15.60 -17.94 -17.68
CA GLU A 552 15.70 -17.82 -19.12
C GLU A 552 16.24 -16.47 -19.62
N ASP A 553 16.41 -15.49 -18.72
CA ASP A 553 16.93 -14.18 -19.10
C ASP A 553 18.41 -14.27 -19.50
N GLU A 554 18.73 -13.76 -20.69
CA GLU A 554 20.12 -13.83 -21.23
C GLU A 554 21.10 -12.97 -20.42
N LYS A 555 20.61 -11.92 -19.78
CA LYS A 555 21.42 -10.96 -19.00
C LYS A 555 20.71 -10.64 -17.69
N SER A 556 21.49 -10.43 -16.65
CA SER A 556 20.96 -10.06 -15.34
C SER A 556 21.43 -8.67 -14.93
N ALA A 557 20.49 -7.74 -14.77
CA ALA A 557 20.79 -6.41 -14.26
C ALA A 557 21.11 -6.41 -12.74
N PHE A 558 20.96 -7.51 -12.07
CA PHE A 558 21.46 -7.71 -10.70
C PHE A 558 22.99 -7.67 -10.63
N THR A 559 23.68 -7.91 -11.74
CA THR A 559 25.16 -7.88 -11.79
C THR A 559 25.69 -6.77 -12.71
N ALA A 560 26.89 -6.30 -12.44
CA ALA A 560 27.54 -5.25 -13.25
C ALA A 560 27.80 -5.69 -14.68
N GLU A 561 28.07 -6.98 -14.88
CA GLU A 561 28.35 -7.59 -16.19
C GLU A 561 27.10 -7.66 -17.06
N GLY A 562 25.92 -7.83 -16.46
CA GLY A 562 24.66 -7.90 -17.18
C GLY A 562 24.05 -6.53 -17.49
N ARG A 563 24.44 -5.49 -16.76
CA ARG A 563 24.01 -4.11 -16.99
C ARG A 563 24.71 -3.47 -18.19
N THR A 564 24.01 -2.63 -18.92
CA THR A 564 24.61 -1.75 -19.91
C THR A 564 25.57 -0.74 -19.25
N PRO A 565 26.49 -0.07 -20.00
CA PRO A 565 27.32 0.99 -19.43
C PRO A 565 26.51 2.10 -18.77
N GLU A 566 25.38 2.49 -19.35
CA GLU A 566 24.51 3.54 -18.83
C GLU A 566 23.75 3.09 -17.56
N GLN A 567 23.28 1.84 -17.54
CA GLN A 567 22.70 1.23 -16.34
C GLN A 567 23.71 1.09 -15.20
N ASN A 568 24.97 0.79 -15.52
CA ASN A 568 26.04 0.76 -14.52
C ASN A 568 26.34 2.18 -13.99
N GLU A 569 26.32 3.19 -14.86
CA GLU A 569 26.52 4.58 -14.44
C GLU A 569 25.39 5.04 -13.51
N SER A 570 24.13 4.76 -13.82
CA SER A 570 22.98 5.12 -12.99
C SER A 570 22.95 4.35 -11.68
N TRP A 571 23.22 3.04 -11.70
CA TRP A 571 23.30 2.21 -10.51
C TRP A 571 24.41 2.66 -9.56
N ASN A 572 25.61 2.93 -10.08
CA ASN A 572 26.74 3.41 -9.29
C ASN A 572 26.46 4.79 -8.66
N PHE A 573 25.76 5.67 -9.39
CA PHE A 573 25.34 6.96 -8.86
C PHE A 573 24.32 6.78 -7.71
N ALA A 574 23.31 5.92 -7.93
CA ALA A 574 22.28 5.61 -6.92
C ALA A 574 22.89 4.97 -5.68
N SER A 575 23.66 3.91 -5.83
CA SER A 575 24.28 3.17 -4.73
C SER A 575 25.19 4.09 -3.88
N LYS A 576 25.96 4.96 -4.54
CA LYS A 576 26.85 5.88 -3.82
C LYS A 576 26.07 6.87 -2.95
N LEU A 577 25.01 7.47 -3.47
CA LEU A 577 24.15 8.38 -2.72
C LEU A 577 23.37 7.68 -1.60
N LEU A 578 22.82 6.51 -1.86
CA LEU A 578 22.07 5.74 -0.89
C LEU A 578 22.93 5.29 0.27
N ASN A 579 24.12 4.71 -0.01
CA ASN A 579 25.03 4.27 1.04
C ASN A 579 25.59 5.46 1.88
N TRP A 580 25.84 6.61 1.25
CA TRP A 580 26.20 7.82 1.99
C TRP A 580 25.03 8.30 2.88
N ARG A 581 23.79 8.31 2.34
CA ARG A 581 22.59 8.76 3.05
C ARG A 581 22.32 7.94 4.32
N ARG A 582 22.63 6.65 4.34
CA ARG A 582 22.51 5.79 5.53
C ARG A 582 23.15 6.39 6.77
N THR A 583 24.21 7.20 6.62
CA THR A 583 24.99 7.77 7.73
C THR A 583 24.82 9.27 7.91
N SER A 584 24.28 9.99 6.92
CA SER A 584 24.11 11.44 7.02
C SER A 584 22.87 11.80 7.84
N LYS A 585 23.10 12.30 9.05
CA LYS A 585 22.04 12.80 9.93
C LYS A 585 21.43 14.11 9.41
N ALA A 586 22.23 14.93 8.74
CA ALA A 586 21.72 16.17 8.16
C ALA A 586 20.59 15.89 7.16
N VAL A 587 20.75 14.87 6.33
CA VAL A 587 19.76 14.54 5.30
C VAL A 587 18.58 13.74 5.86
N GLY A 588 18.81 12.81 6.80
CA GLY A 588 17.75 12.04 7.43
C GLY A 588 16.91 12.86 8.41
N GLU A 589 17.55 13.50 9.37
CA GLU A 589 16.89 14.13 10.52
C GLU A 589 16.93 15.67 10.49
N GLY A 590 17.75 16.26 9.61
CA GLY A 590 18.02 17.69 9.62
C GLY A 590 16.92 18.54 9.04
N LYS A 591 17.04 19.85 9.27
CA LYS A 591 16.12 20.84 8.70
C LYS A 591 16.48 21.15 7.25
N LEU A 592 15.45 21.32 6.42
CA LEU A 592 15.60 21.89 5.10
C LEU A 592 15.67 23.43 5.22
N VAL A 593 16.73 24.01 4.62
CA VAL A 593 16.86 25.45 4.38
C VAL A 593 17.04 25.61 2.89
N HIS A 594 16.14 26.31 2.21
CA HIS A 594 16.19 26.42 0.77
C HIS A 594 16.03 27.85 0.28
N TYR A 595 16.63 28.14 -0.86
CA TYR A 595 16.75 29.47 -1.41
C TYR A 595 16.01 29.54 -2.74
N THR A 596 15.27 30.66 -2.95
CA THR A 596 14.57 30.89 -4.22
C THR A 596 15.57 30.82 -5.39
N PRO A 597 15.37 29.95 -6.37
CA PRO A 597 16.14 30.02 -7.62
C PRO A 597 16.02 31.40 -8.27
N ASP A 598 17.06 31.90 -8.89
CA ASP A 598 17.03 33.20 -9.59
C ASP A 598 17.30 33.02 -11.09
N ASN A 599 16.83 34.00 -11.91
CA ASN A 599 16.95 33.93 -13.37
C ASN A 599 18.39 34.08 -13.89
N ARG A 600 19.35 34.56 -13.07
CA ARG A 600 20.75 34.70 -13.47
C ARG A 600 21.48 33.38 -13.37
N THR A 601 21.32 32.71 -12.25
CA THR A 601 22.00 31.42 -12.01
C THR A 601 21.19 30.23 -12.48
N LYS A 602 19.86 30.33 -12.49
CA LYS A 602 18.92 29.21 -12.79
C LYS A 602 19.18 27.97 -11.95
N CYS A 603 19.91 28.15 -10.86
CA CYS A 603 20.25 27.08 -9.90
C CYS A 603 19.27 27.08 -8.73
N TYR A 604 18.88 25.89 -8.33
CA TYR A 604 18.21 25.68 -7.05
C TYR A 604 19.25 25.23 -6.03
N VAL A 605 19.38 26.03 -4.96
CA VAL A 605 20.31 25.77 -3.86
C VAL A 605 19.52 25.57 -2.58
N TYR A 606 19.83 24.50 -1.87
CA TYR A 606 19.26 24.23 -0.56
C TYR A 606 20.28 23.50 0.31
N ALA A 607 20.06 23.52 1.61
CA ALA A 607 20.87 22.80 2.59
C ALA A 607 20.01 21.94 3.50
N ARG A 608 20.59 20.84 3.95
CA ARG A 608 20.12 20.06 5.10
C ARG A 608 21.08 20.29 6.24
N THR A 609 20.55 20.60 7.42
CA THR A 609 21.37 20.93 8.58
C THR A 609 20.92 20.18 9.82
N ASN A 610 21.86 19.53 10.52
CA ASN A 610 21.63 18.88 11.81
C ASN A 610 22.81 19.14 12.73
N GLY A 611 22.67 20.11 13.66
CA GLY A 611 23.76 20.53 14.52
C GLY A 611 24.95 21.07 13.73
N ASP A 612 26.06 20.36 13.78
CA ASP A 612 27.29 20.74 13.10
C ASP A 612 27.41 20.18 11.67
N GLU A 613 26.56 19.22 11.31
CA GLU A 613 26.54 18.65 9.98
C GLU A 613 25.68 19.51 9.03
N THR A 614 26.26 19.88 7.90
CA THR A 614 25.60 20.64 6.86
C THR A 614 25.91 20.01 5.51
N VAL A 615 24.87 19.68 4.76
CA VAL A 615 24.93 19.23 3.37
C VAL A 615 24.31 20.30 2.49
N LEU A 616 25.09 20.85 1.56
CA LEU A 616 24.64 21.84 0.59
C LEU A 616 24.40 21.17 -0.76
N VAL A 617 23.23 21.35 -1.33
CA VAL A 617 22.87 20.80 -2.64
C VAL A 617 22.70 21.94 -3.64
N ILE A 618 23.29 21.78 -4.82
CA ILE A 618 23.21 22.74 -5.93
C ILE A 618 22.75 21.98 -7.17
N LEU A 619 21.60 22.35 -7.71
CA LEU A 619 21.04 21.82 -8.96
C LEU A 619 21.09 22.92 -10.03
N ASN A 620 21.72 22.68 -11.18
CA ASN A 620 21.72 23.60 -12.30
C ASN A 620 20.52 23.29 -13.23
N GLY A 621 19.50 24.15 -13.21
CA GLY A 621 18.30 24.04 -14.07
C GLY A 621 18.48 24.66 -15.48
N SER A 622 19.71 24.69 -16.02
CA SER A 622 20.01 25.29 -17.30
C SER A 622 20.90 24.40 -18.18
N ASP A 623 20.79 24.50 -19.48
CA ASP A 623 21.62 23.80 -20.46
C ASP A 623 23.00 24.46 -20.66
N THR A 624 23.35 25.43 -19.83
CA THR A 624 24.65 26.10 -19.81
C THR A 624 25.25 26.08 -18.40
N MET A 625 26.59 26.09 -18.31
CA MET A 625 27.28 26.17 -17.04
C MET A 625 26.86 27.44 -16.29
N ARG A 626 26.89 27.37 -14.97
CA ARG A 626 26.54 28.51 -14.10
C ARG A 626 27.64 28.80 -13.09
N LEU A 627 27.65 30.05 -12.63
CA LEU A 627 28.47 30.55 -11.55
C LEU A 627 27.54 30.89 -10.38
N VAL A 628 27.77 30.24 -9.24
CA VAL A 628 26.93 30.40 -8.05
C VAL A 628 27.74 31.08 -6.96
N ASP A 629 27.31 32.27 -6.55
CA ASP A 629 27.97 33.05 -5.51
C ASP A 629 27.62 32.55 -4.12
N MET A 630 28.59 31.98 -3.41
CA MET A 630 28.39 31.38 -2.09
C MET A 630 28.10 32.41 -0.99
N HIS A 631 28.37 33.68 -1.19
CA HIS A 631 28.03 34.73 -0.21
C HIS A 631 26.51 34.83 0.01
N ARG A 632 25.72 34.52 -1.01
CA ARG A 632 24.24 34.46 -0.91
C ARG A 632 23.77 33.42 0.12
N PHE A 633 24.53 32.38 0.37
CA PHE A 633 24.21 31.25 1.22
C PHE A 633 24.98 31.22 2.52
N SER A 634 25.57 32.38 2.91
CA SER A 634 26.41 32.53 4.11
C SER A 634 25.73 32.06 5.40
N GLU A 635 24.42 32.09 5.46
CA GLU A 635 23.62 31.61 6.59
C GLU A 635 23.84 30.11 6.86
N VAL A 636 23.97 29.29 5.83
CA VAL A 636 24.20 27.83 5.92
C VAL A 636 25.64 27.45 5.71
N VAL A 637 26.38 28.18 4.85
CA VAL A 637 27.80 27.95 4.60
C VAL A 637 28.63 28.36 5.83
N LYS A 638 28.25 29.44 6.53
CA LYS A 638 28.94 29.93 7.73
C LYS A 638 30.47 30.07 7.52
N ASP A 639 31.26 29.46 8.40
CA ASP A 639 32.73 29.47 8.36
C ASP A 639 33.31 28.32 7.49
N ASN A 640 32.46 27.52 6.86
CA ASN A 640 32.94 26.44 6.02
C ASN A 640 33.50 27.00 4.71
N THR A 641 34.73 26.59 4.37
CA THR A 641 35.41 27.05 3.17
C THR A 641 35.45 26.03 2.06
N LYS A 642 35.06 24.79 2.37
CA LYS A 642 35.11 23.64 1.45
C LYS A 642 33.83 22.83 1.50
N GLY A 643 33.46 22.27 0.37
CA GLY A 643 32.42 21.26 0.25
C GLY A 643 32.98 20.03 -0.48
N LYS A 644 32.92 18.87 0.17
CA LYS A 644 33.28 17.61 -0.49
C LYS A 644 32.06 17.05 -1.20
N ASP A 645 32.15 16.93 -2.53
CA ASP A 645 31.07 16.32 -3.30
C ASP A 645 30.99 14.81 -3.02
N VAL A 646 29.83 14.38 -2.57
CA VAL A 646 29.55 12.99 -2.20
C VAL A 646 29.69 12.05 -3.40
N ILE A 647 29.36 12.53 -4.61
CA ILE A 647 29.34 11.71 -5.81
C ILE A 647 30.75 11.48 -6.35
N THR A 648 31.50 12.57 -6.55
CA THR A 648 32.81 12.51 -7.18
C THR A 648 33.96 12.40 -6.17
N GLY A 649 33.74 12.83 -4.94
CA GLY A 649 34.78 13.00 -3.91
C GLY A 649 35.62 14.27 -4.09
N GLU A 650 35.30 15.07 -5.11
CA GLU A 650 35.98 16.35 -5.37
C GLU A 650 35.73 17.36 -4.24
N VAL A 651 36.75 18.16 -3.95
CA VAL A 651 36.64 19.25 -2.95
C VAL A 651 36.40 20.56 -3.69
N VAL A 652 35.26 21.16 -3.47
CA VAL A 652 34.81 22.42 -4.05
C VAL A 652 35.16 23.55 -3.10
N ASP A 653 35.82 24.61 -3.57
CA ASP A 653 36.11 25.84 -2.83
C ASP A 653 34.81 26.68 -2.73
N LEU A 654 34.38 26.96 -1.51
CA LEU A 654 33.19 27.77 -1.20
C LEU A 654 33.48 29.24 -0.88
N THR A 655 34.75 29.66 -0.92
CA THR A 655 35.13 31.04 -0.64
C THR A 655 34.93 31.99 -1.80
N SER A 656 34.55 31.46 -2.96
CA SER A 656 34.39 32.20 -4.20
C SER A 656 33.14 31.72 -5.00
N LEU A 657 33.15 31.94 -6.33
CA LEU A 657 32.11 31.46 -7.21
C LEU A 657 32.25 29.96 -7.47
N VAL A 658 31.27 29.21 -7.13
CA VAL A 658 31.19 27.77 -7.49
C VAL A 658 30.76 27.63 -8.94
N LYS A 659 31.51 26.85 -9.72
CA LYS A 659 31.19 26.50 -11.11
C LYS A 659 30.40 25.20 -11.14
N ILE A 660 29.29 25.18 -11.86
CA ILE A 660 28.50 23.98 -12.03
C ILE A 660 28.19 23.74 -13.50
N GLU A 661 28.40 22.51 -13.94
CA GLU A 661 28.18 22.07 -15.32
C GLU A 661 26.70 22.22 -15.75
N PRO A 662 26.41 22.27 -17.07
CA PRO A 662 25.06 22.23 -17.58
C PRO A 662 24.29 21.03 -16.98
N ARG A 663 23.08 21.30 -16.45
CA ARG A 663 22.27 20.27 -15.80
C ARG A 663 23.00 19.46 -14.71
N GLY A 664 24.10 20.01 -14.19
CA GLY A 664 24.92 19.38 -13.14
C GLY A 664 24.23 19.38 -11.78
N VAL A 665 24.75 18.53 -10.90
CA VAL A 665 24.34 18.43 -9.50
C VAL A 665 25.57 18.32 -8.61
N TYR A 666 25.56 19.05 -7.49
CA TYR A 666 26.47 18.87 -6.38
C TYR A 666 25.71 18.49 -5.11
N VAL A 667 26.23 17.53 -4.38
CA VAL A 667 25.82 17.18 -3.02
C VAL A 667 27.05 17.30 -2.13
N LEU A 668 27.20 18.44 -1.44
CA LEU A 668 28.41 18.85 -0.77
C LEU A 668 28.31 18.70 0.74
N GLU A 669 29.14 17.84 1.34
CA GLU A 669 29.41 17.87 2.78
C GLU A 669 30.31 19.05 3.11
N LEU A 670 29.82 19.95 3.93
CA LEU A 670 30.59 21.19 4.28
C LEU A 670 31.61 20.93 5.35
N SER A 671 32.79 21.58 5.20
CA SER A 671 33.86 21.53 6.17
C SER A 671 34.68 22.86 6.18
N LYS A 672 35.41 23.10 7.27
CA LYS A 672 36.28 24.25 7.43
C LYS A 672 37.53 24.13 6.56
#